data_131ab7ec2231eaaadef1d3dc455f7263
#
_entry.id   131ab7ec2231eaaadef1d3dc455f7263
#
_cell.length_a   1.000
_cell.length_b   1.000
_cell.length_c   1.000
_cell.angle_alpha   90.00
_cell.angle_beta   90.00
_cell.angle_gamma   90.00
#
_symmetry.space_group_name_H-M   'P 1'
#
loop_
_entity.id
_entity.type
_entity.pdbx_description
1 polymer ?
#
loop_
_entity_poly.entity_id
_entity_poly.type
_entity_poly.pdbx_seq_one_letter_code
_entity_poly.pdbx_strand_id
1 'polypeptide(L)'
;MPASGIVHTIGVRCKRCYTCVRSCPSRAVKVEGGQAKVIEERCIACGYCVKVCAQSAKEIESGLPAVEQMLRAGETVYAILAPSAPAAFYPTCLGQVVTAVRQLGFAAVLEVAFGAQLVARRYAWLAACQSRAPIITTPCPAIVAYVEKYVPELVPSLAPIVSPAVALGRVIKRRHNPMARVVFIGPCVAKKAEIKDPDVAGALDAALTFVELKQLFAQRGIHPAELPESDFDGPHPGIARLFPLSGGLLRSAGLVNDLTRNDVIVTEGKDNCVAVLREMATGRLEARFLDILFCEGCIDGPHMDSDLSLFQRKEVVATYVAAHAGRQSPEELEAVLQVYDDLDLGRTFTDRRLTLPVPTQEEIEAILRKINKTTKEDELNCGACGYPTCRDKAVAVYQGLAEVEMCLPYLIDQLEANLRELERFQRELQSAQEQLIQSEKLASMGQLAAGVAHELNNPLGSILLYAHLLLKDTSRDDPHWSDLKLIVGETTRCKHIVSGLLDFARQRQLALQPTDLNALVDECLTRMAHQLGAGRVTVVRAYDPELPRIAVDPAQLGQAVLNVCGNAVDAMPRGGQLTITTRLADDGRAVQLAVADTGRGIPAEHLSKIFSPFYTTKPSGQGTGLGLAITYGIVKMHRGSIGVTSQVGVGTTFTITLPANLEARSSARGEVIG
;
A
#
# COMPACT_ATOMS: atom_id res chain seq x y z
N MET A 1 -21.03 -9.61 18.48
CA MET A 1 -20.84 -9.36 19.92
C MET A 1 -19.77 -8.29 20.05
N PRO A 2 -19.91 -7.27 20.91
CA PRO A 2 -18.83 -6.32 21.13
C PRO A 2 -17.62 -7.06 21.66
N ALA A 3 -16.45 -6.72 21.18
CA ALA A 3 -15.19 -7.30 21.63
C ALA A 3 -15.04 -7.09 23.15
N SER A 4 -14.73 -8.16 23.89
CA SER A 4 -14.73 -8.19 25.35
C SER A 4 -13.46 -7.60 26.00
N GLY A 5 -12.50 -7.14 25.22
CA GLY A 5 -11.19 -6.66 25.70
C GLY A 5 -11.17 -5.21 26.17
N ILE A 6 -10.20 -4.86 27.03
CA ILE A 6 -10.06 -3.50 27.58
C ILE A 6 -9.69 -2.45 26.52
N VAL A 7 -8.96 -2.84 25.47
CA VAL A 7 -8.52 -1.91 24.41
C VAL A 7 -8.98 -2.41 23.05
N HIS A 8 -9.66 -1.57 22.30
CA HIS A 8 -10.21 -1.86 20.98
C HIS A 8 -9.59 -1.02 19.89
N THR A 9 -9.81 -1.42 18.62
CA THR A 9 -9.41 -0.64 17.45
C THR A 9 -10.63 -0.20 16.67
N ILE A 10 -10.74 1.11 16.42
CA ILE A 10 -11.72 1.69 15.50
C ILE A 10 -11.16 1.58 14.09
N GLY A 11 -11.61 0.58 13.31
CA GLY A 11 -11.06 0.25 12.00
C GLY A 11 -11.04 1.41 11.03
N VAL A 12 -12.12 2.19 10.95
CA VAL A 12 -12.24 3.35 10.04
C VAL A 12 -11.23 4.48 10.34
N ARG A 13 -10.76 4.59 11.58
CA ARG A 13 -9.74 5.57 11.99
C ARG A 13 -8.32 5.05 11.81
N CYS A 14 -8.12 3.72 11.71
CA CYS A 14 -6.79 3.12 11.60
C CYS A 14 -6.15 3.41 10.23
N LYS A 15 -5.03 4.13 10.21
CA LYS A 15 -4.28 4.49 8.99
C LYS A 15 -3.07 3.59 8.72
N ARG A 16 -3.01 2.41 9.31
CA ARG A 16 -1.97 1.38 9.06
C ARG A 16 -0.52 1.87 9.30
N CYS A 17 -0.34 2.82 10.23
CA CYS A 17 0.99 3.38 10.53
C CYS A 17 1.86 2.48 11.43
N TYR A 18 1.28 1.41 11.97
CA TYR A 18 1.91 0.40 12.82
C TYR A 18 2.61 0.93 14.09
N THR A 19 2.40 2.19 14.48
CA THR A 19 2.99 2.76 15.70
C THR A 19 2.58 1.97 16.95
N CYS A 20 1.33 1.54 17.05
CA CYS A 20 0.86 0.70 18.16
C CYS A 20 1.50 -0.70 18.19
N VAL A 21 1.90 -1.24 17.03
CA VAL A 21 2.64 -2.52 16.96
C VAL A 21 4.06 -2.33 17.50
N ARG A 22 4.76 -1.28 17.03
CA ARG A 22 6.12 -0.94 17.49
C ARG A 22 6.19 -0.65 18.99
N SER A 23 5.19 0.07 19.50
CA SER A 23 5.19 0.54 20.89
C SER A 23 4.63 -0.49 21.87
N CYS A 24 4.11 -1.62 21.42
CA CYS A 24 3.50 -2.62 22.29
C CYS A 24 4.57 -3.52 22.94
N PRO A 25 4.81 -3.42 24.25
CA PRO A 25 5.83 -4.19 24.95
C PRO A 25 5.52 -5.70 25.01
N SER A 26 4.24 -6.04 24.95
CA SER A 26 3.73 -7.41 25.03
C SER A 26 3.44 -8.01 23.64
N ARG A 27 3.73 -7.29 22.54
CA ARG A 27 3.39 -7.71 21.17
C ARG A 27 1.96 -8.23 21.05
N ALA A 28 1.03 -7.58 21.75
CA ALA A 28 -0.39 -7.92 21.79
C ALA A 28 -1.21 -7.22 20.68
N VAL A 29 -0.56 -6.63 19.70
CA VAL A 29 -1.22 -6.02 18.54
C VAL A 29 -0.83 -6.80 17.31
N LYS A 30 -1.80 -7.51 16.71
CA LYS A 30 -1.65 -8.15 15.40
C LYS A 30 -2.10 -7.22 14.28
N VAL A 31 -1.63 -7.49 13.08
CA VAL A 31 -2.15 -6.86 11.86
C VAL A 31 -2.90 -7.93 11.07
N GLU A 32 -4.12 -7.60 10.68
CA GLU A 32 -5.00 -8.49 9.93
C GLU A 32 -5.87 -7.67 8.98
N GLY A 33 -5.83 -7.99 7.69
CA GLY A 33 -6.46 -7.18 6.64
C GLY A 33 -5.91 -5.75 6.60
N GLY A 34 -4.61 -5.57 6.89
CA GLY A 34 -3.93 -4.29 6.99
C GLY A 34 -4.29 -3.46 8.23
N GLN A 35 -5.17 -3.92 9.12
CA GLN A 35 -5.59 -3.20 10.32
C GLN A 35 -4.98 -3.77 11.59
N ALA A 36 -4.58 -2.87 12.49
CA ALA A 36 -4.04 -3.25 13.79
C ALA A 36 -5.17 -3.64 14.76
N LYS A 37 -5.23 -4.92 15.16
CA LYS A 37 -6.18 -5.46 16.15
C LYS A 37 -5.45 -5.82 17.44
N VAL A 38 -6.10 -5.61 18.59
CA VAL A 38 -5.55 -6.02 19.89
C VAL A 38 -5.93 -7.46 20.16
N ILE A 39 -4.96 -8.27 20.60
CA ILE A 39 -5.15 -9.65 21.05
C ILE A 39 -5.31 -9.61 22.56
N GLU A 40 -6.51 -9.89 23.05
CA GLU A 40 -6.88 -9.71 24.43
C GLU A 40 -6.06 -10.61 25.38
N GLU A 41 -5.89 -11.85 25.03
CA GLU A 41 -5.14 -12.83 25.83
C GLU A 41 -3.68 -12.39 26.05
N ARG A 42 -3.11 -11.70 25.07
CA ARG A 42 -1.74 -11.17 25.12
C ARG A 42 -1.66 -9.79 25.75
N CYS A 43 -2.75 -9.07 25.76
CA CYS A 43 -2.78 -7.68 26.21
C CYS A 43 -2.58 -7.63 27.75
N ILE A 44 -1.70 -6.72 28.19
CA ILE A 44 -1.48 -6.41 29.61
C ILE A 44 -2.27 -5.15 30.04
N ALA A 45 -3.16 -4.67 29.21
CA ALA A 45 -3.99 -3.48 29.41
C ALA A 45 -3.21 -2.20 29.78
N CYS A 46 -1.93 -2.07 29.45
CA CYS A 46 -1.11 -0.92 29.82
C CYS A 46 -1.57 0.39 29.16
N GLY A 47 -2.39 0.36 28.10
CA GLY A 47 -2.91 1.54 27.41
C GLY A 47 -1.89 2.29 26.54
N TYR A 48 -0.66 1.82 26.41
CA TYR A 48 0.38 2.53 25.65
C TYR A 48 0.03 2.72 24.17
N CYS A 49 -0.64 1.74 23.57
CA CYS A 49 -1.13 1.83 22.19
C CYS A 49 -2.18 2.93 21.99
N VAL A 50 -2.93 3.30 23.04
CA VAL A 50 -3.86 4.44 23.03
C VAL A 50 -3.07 5.74 23.06
N LYS A 51 -2.10 5.87 23.98
CA LYS A 51 -1.24 7.05 24.16
C LYS A 51 -0.48 7.44 22.87
N VAL A 52 0.03 6.46 22.11
CA VAL A 52 0.85 6.71 20.90
C VAL A 52 0.03 6.81 19.61
N CYS A 53 -1.28 6.61 19.65
CA CYS A 53 -2.11 6.61 18.45
C CYS A 53 -2.51 8.02 18.02
N ALA A 54 -1.72 8.65 17.15
CA ALA A 54 -2.03 9.97 16.59
C ALA A 54 -3.36 10.05 15.82
N GLN A 55 -3.93 8.88 15.43
CA GLN A 55 -5.20 8.81 14.71
C GLN A 55 -6.40 8.59 15.64
N SER A 56 -6.19 8.54 16.96
CA SER A 56 -7.23 8.20 17.95
C SER A 56 -8.03 6.95 17.55
N ALA A 57 -7.34 5.98 16.91
CA ALA A 57 -7.95 4.74 16.45
C ALA A 57 -7.94 3.63 17.50
N LYS A 58 -7.38 3.88 18.68
CA LYS A 58 -7.42 2.98 19.84
C LYS A 58 -8.30 3.57 20.90
N GLU A 59 -9.23 2.77 21.36
CA GLU A 59 -10.23 3.14 22.36
C GLU A 59 -10.19 2.16 23.51
N ILE A 60 -10.49 2.64 24.72
CA ILE A 60 -10.63 1.78 25.91
C ILE A 60 -12.09 1.51 26.20
N GLU A 61 -12.37 0.38 26.82
CA GLU A 61 -13.70 0.06 27.34
C GLU A 61 -14.12 1.15 28.33
N SER A 62 -15.27 1.79 28.07
CA SER A 62 -15.78 2.87 28.93
C SER A 62 -16.37 2.32 30.23
N GLY A 63 -15.98 2.95 31.35
CA GLY A 63 -16.60 2.72 32.66
C GLY A 63 -17.86 3.56 32.92
N LEU A 64 -18.10 4.59 32.07
CA LEU A 64 -19.21 5.52 32.26
C LEU A 64 -20.59 4.84 32.34
N PRO A 65 -20.96 3.91 31.44
CA PRO A 65 -22.28 3.29 31.48
C PRO A 65 -22.57 2.58 32.82
N ALA A 66 -21.56 1.85 33.34
CA ALA A 66 -21.70 1.14 34.60
C ALA A 66 -21.87 2.08 35.79
N VAL A 67 -21.04 3.12 35.84
CA VAL A 67 -21.13 4.14 36.93
C VAL A 67 -22.43 4.94 36.87
N GLU A 68 -22.83 5.37 35.67
CA GLU A 68 -24.12 6.06 35.52
C GLU A 68 -25.30 5.19 35.93
N GLN A 69 -25.26 3.90 35.63
CA GLN A 69 -26.28 2.95 36.02
C GLN A 69 -26.38 2.87 37.57
N MET A 70 -25.22 2.73 38.26
CA MET A 70 -25.16 2.67 39.72
C MET A 70 -25.73 3.95 40.36
N LEU A 71 -25.32 5.12 39.86
CA LEU A 71 -25.80 6.41 40.36
C LEU A 71 -27.31 6.63 40.12
N ARG A 72 -27.82 6.26 38.94
CA ARG A 72 -29.26 6.35 38.62
C ARG A 72 -30.10 5.36 39.40
N ALA A 73 -29.56 4.19 39.77
CA ALA A 73 -30.25 3.21 40.60
C ALA A 73 -30.33 3.61 42.08
N GLY A 74 -29.71 4.73 42.46
CA GLY A 74 -29.68 5.19 43.86
C GLY A 74 -28.83 4.30 44.78
N GLU A 75 -27.86 3.53 44.19
CA GLU A 75 -26.93 2.74 44.98
C GLU A 75 -25.98 3.65 45.78
N THR A 76 -25.50 3.18 46.91
CA THR A 76 -24.48 3.92 47.69
C THR A 76 -23.12 3.74 47.01
N VAL A 77 -22.70 4.75 46.24
CA VAL A 77 -21.47 4.70 45.43
C VAL A 77 -20.36 5.52 46.09
N TYR A 78 -19.23 4.91 46.35
CA TYR A 78 -18.02 5.55 46.88
C TYR A 78 -17.02 5.79 45.74
N ALA A 79 -16.50 6.99 45.59
CA ALA A 79 -15.40 7.29 44.70
C ALA A 79 -14.06 7.15 45.42
N ILE A 80 -13.11 6.47 44.83
CA ILE A 80 -11.72 6.43 45.32
C ILE A 80 -10.81 7.09 44.30
N LEU A 81 -10.21 8.22 44.66
CA LEU A 81 -9.45 9.07 43.75
C LEU A 81 -7.95 8.76 43.83
N ALA A 82 -7.32 8.54 42.66
CA ALA A 82 -5.90 8.24 42.57
C ALA A 82 -5.04 9.43 43.04
N PRO A 83 -3.90 9.22 43.71
CA PRO A 83 -3.04 10.29 44.25
C PRO A 83 -2.35 11.11 43.15
N SER A 84 -2.46 10.74 41.89
CA SER A 84 -2.04 11.53 40.72
C SER A 84 -3.04 12.63 40.32
N ALA A 85 -4.22 12.70 40.95
CA ALA A 85 -5.28 13.65 40.60
C ALA A 85 -4.84 15.12 40.66
N PRO A 86 -4.00 15.61 41.60
CA PRO A 86 -3.54 16.99 41.58
C PRO A 86 -2.94 17.42 40.24
N ALA A 87 -2.18 16.56 39.62
CA ALA A 87 -1.56 16.85 38.32
C ALA A 87 -2.53 16.76 37.12
N ALA A 88 -3.64 16.00 37.25
CA ALA A 88 -4.65 15.87 36.20
C ALA A 88 -5.63 17.06 36.17
N PHE A 89 -5.88 17.67 37.32
CA PHE A 89 -6.85 18.73 37.44
C PHE A 89 -6.22 20.11 37.65
N TYR A 90 -4.89 20.22 37.72
CA TYR A 90 -4.21 21.50 37.80
C TYR A 90 -4.72 22.48 36.71
N PRO A 91 -5.00 23.75 37.00
CA PRO A 91 -4.76 24.46 38.29
C PRO A 91 -5.91 24.35 39.30
N THR A 92 -6.97 23.57 39.04
CA THR A 92 -8.12 23.40 39.96
C THR A 92 -7.65 22.71 41.24
N CYS A 93 -8.07 23.25 42.41
CA CYS A 93 -7.77 22.62 43.70
C CYS A 93 -8.47 21.28 43.85
N LEU A 94 -7.77 20.32 44.47
CA LEU A 94 -8.32 18.97 44.59
C LEU A 94 -9.60 18.94 45.48
N GLY A 95 -9.72 19.81 46.45
CA GLY A 95 -10.94 19.99 47.24
C GLY A 95 -12.17 20.40 46.41
N GLN A 96 -11.96 21.20 45.36
CA GLN A 96 -13.02 21.56 44.40
C GLN A 96 -13.42 20.34 43.55
N VAL A 97 -12.45 19.50 43.17
CA VAL A 97 -12.72 18.24 42.46
C VAL A 97 -13.52 17.27 43.33
N VAL A 98 -13.21 17.19 44.63
CA VAL A 98 -13.99 16.40 45.60
C VAL A 98 -15.44 16.85 45.64
N THR A 99 -15.67 18.17 45.72
CA THR A 99 -17.04 18.73 45.68
C THR A 99 -17.75 18.38 44.37
N ALA A 100 -17.05 18.50 43.25
CA ALA A 100 -17.60 18.15 41.92
C ALA A 100 -18.01 16.67 41.83
N VAL A 101 -17.18 15.77 42.37
CA VAL A 101 -17.48 14.33 42.42
C VAL A 101 -18.70 14.04 43.29
N ARG A 102 -18.85 14.74 44.44
CA ARG A 102 -20.07 14.61 45.26
C ARG A 102 -21.31 15.11 44.53
N GLN A 103 -21.22 16.20 43.76
CA GLN A 103 -22.34 16.68 42.94
C GLN A 103 -22.78 15.70 41.85
N LEU A 104 -21.90 14.80 41.40
CA LEU A 104 -22.29 13.70 40.48
C LEU A 104 -23.20 12.66 41.16
N GLY A 105 -23.33 12.68 42.51
CA GLY A 105 -24.13 11.73 43.28
C GLY A 105 -23.32 10.65 44.01
N PHE A 106 -21.99 10.76 44.07
CA PHE A 106 -21.19 9.86 44.90
C PHE A 106 -21.42 10.17 46.39
N ALA A 107 -21.66 9.13 47.19
CA ALA A 107 -21.94 9.22 48.61
C ALA A 107 -20.73 9.64 49.46
N ALA A 108 -19.54 9.23 49.03
CA ALA A 108 -18.26 9.59 49.65
C ALA A 108 -17.12 9.58 48.64
N VAL A 109 -16.08 10.38 48.91
CA VAL A 109 -14.87 10.50 48.08
C VAL A 109 -13.64 10.32 48.96
N LEU A 110 -12.88 9.23 48.73
CA LEU A 110 -11.70 8.87 49.52
C LEU A 110 -10.43 8.92 48.67
N GLU A 111 -9.26 9.12 49.33
CA GLU A 111 -7.96 9.07 48.69
C GLU A 111 -7.42 7.64 48.60
N VAL A 112 -7.10 7.16 47.40
CA VAL A 112 -6.40 5.87 47.21
C VAL A 112 -5.06 5.84 47.93
N ALA A 113 -4.49 7.00 48.23
CA ALA A 113 -3.28 7.15 49.03
C ALA A 113 -3.40 6.52 50.42
N PHE A 114 -4.61 6.44 51.02
CA PHE A 114 -4.79 5.70 52.28
C PHE A 114 -4.60 4.20 52.10
N GLY A 115 -5.16 3.62 51.02
CA GLY A 115 -4.84 2.24 50.67
C GLY A 115 -3.35 2.02 50.37
N ALA A 116 -2.68 3.01 49.78
CA ALA A 116 -1.24 2.99 49.57
C ALA A 116 -0.46 2.98 50.91
N GLN A 117 -0.92 3.68 51.90
CA GLN A 117 -0.31 3.66 53.26
C GLN A 117 -0.40 2.29 53.91
N LEU A 118 -1.53 1.62 53.79
CA LEU A 118 -1.72 0.24 54.29
C LEU A 118 -0.81 -0.76 53.57
N VAL A 119 -0.76 -0.64 52.24
CA VAL A 119 0.10 -1.46 51.39
C VAL A 119 1.59 -1.21 51.71
N ALA A 120 2.02 0.05 51.85
CA ALA A 120 3.40 0.39 52.21
C ALA A 120 3.84 -0.27 53.53
N ARG A 121 2.98 -0.24 54.57
CA ARG A 121 3.23 -0.91 55.85
C ARG A 121 3.43 -2.42 55.65
N ARG A 122 2.65 -3.07 54.78
CA ARG A 122 2.79 -4.48 54.48
C ARG A 122 4.09 -4.77 53.75
N TYR A 123 4.52 -3.88 52.84
CA TYR A 123 5.85 -4.01 52.18
C TYR A 123 7.00 -3.83 53.17
N ALA A 124 6.91 -2.91 54.12
CA ALA A 124 7.91 -2.75 55.17
C ALA A 124 8.06 -4.02 56.01
N TRP A 125 6.93 -4.63 56.39
CA TRP A 125 6.93 -5.92 57.10
C TRP A 125 7.53 -7.05 56.26
N LEU A 126 7.14 -7.15 54.98
CA LEU A 126 7.64 -8.18 54.06
C LEU A 126 9.17 -8.05 53.86
N ALA A 127 9.66 -6.84 53.66
CA ALA A 127 11.09 -6.57 53.52
C ALA A 127 11.90 -6.92 54.78
N ALA A 128 11.31 -6.80 55.98
CA ALA A 128 11.93 -7.16 57.22
C ALA A 128 11.96 -8.69 57.46
N CYS A 129 10.93 -9.42 56.99
CA CYS A 129 10.77 -10.88 57.23
C CYS A 129 11.52 -11.72 56.19
N GLN A 130 11.61 -11.33 54.94
CA GLN A 130 12.26 -12.08 53.86
C GLN A 130 13.76 -11.75 53.76
N SER A 131 14.61 -12.73 54.05
CA SER A 131 16.05 -12.50 54.11
C SER A 131 16.80 -12.63 52.76
N ARG A 132 16.25 -13.32 51.75
CA ARG A 132 17.01 -13.61 50.50
C ARG A 132 16.22 -13.68 49.19
N ALA A 133 14.89 -13.87 49.19
CA ALA A 133 14.13 -13.95 47.96
C ALA A 133 13.90 -12.55 47.35
N PRO A 134 14.06 -12.34 46.04
CA PRO A 134 13.74 -11.09 45.42
C PRO A 134 12.24 -10.74 45.55
N ILE A 135 11.96 -9.48 45.84
CA ILE A 135 10.61 -8.95 45.99
C ILE A 135 10.34 -7.97 44.86
N ILE A 136 9.38 -8.27 44.00
CA ILE A 136 8.90 -7.37 42.96
C ILE A 136 7.60 -6.72 43.44
N THR A 137 7.51 -5.40 43.38
CA THR A 137 6.29 -4.69 43.85
C THR A 137 5.12 -4.87 42.89
N THR A 138 3.90 -4.95 43.42
CA THR A 138 2.65 -5.30 42.73
C THR A 138 1.58 -4.20 42.68
N PRO A 139 1.85 -2.92 42.99
CA PRO A 139 0.83 -1.86 42.87
C PRO A 139 0.36 -1.64 41.44
N CYS A 140 1.23 -1.95 40.45
CA CYS A 140 0.98 -1.77 39.03
C CYS A 140 0.40 -3.02 38.37
N PRO A 141 -0.89 -3.06 37.97
CA PRO A 141 -1.50 -4.25 37.36
C PRO A 141 -0.89 -4.62 36.01
N ALA A 142 -0.31 -3.66 35.28
CA ALA A 142 0.37 -3.94 34.02
C ALA A 142 1.69 -4.71 34.22
N ILE A 143 2.42 -4.44 35.32
CA ILE A 143 3.62 -5.21 35.70
C ILE A 143 3.21 -6.65 36.09
N VAL A 144 2.20 -6.79 36.94
CA VAL A 144 1.67 -8.10 37.33
C VAL A 144 1.31 -8.93 36.08
N ALA A 145 0.48 -8.36 35.21
CA ALA A 145 0.07 -9.05 33.97
C ALA A 145 1.25 -9.34 33.03
N TYR A 146 2.29 -8.48 33.01
CA TYR A 146 3.50 -8.75 32.23
C TYR A 146 4.28 -9.93 32.80
N VAL A 147 4.49 -9.97 34.11
CA VAL A 147 5.19 -11.06 34.77
C VAL A 147 4.44 -12.37 34.57
N GLU A 148 3.14 -12.44 34.89
CA GLU A 148 2.33 -13.65 34.74
C GLU A 148 2.31 -14.20 33.30
N LYS A 149 2.30 -13.34 32.29
CA LYS A 149 2.17 -13.75 30.87
C LYS A 149 3.50 -13.96 30.15
N TYR A 150 4.53 -13.16 30.48
CA TYR A 150 5.77 -13.09 29.67
C TYR A 150 7.04 -13.49 30.41
N VAL A 151 7.03 -13.48 31.74
CA VAL A 151 8.20 -13.80 32.58
C VAL A 151 7.76 -14.58 33.82
N PRO A 152 6.99 -15.68 33.64
CA PRO A 152 6.34 -16.38 34.76
C PRO A 152 7.32 -17.02 35.73
N GLU A 153 8.59 -17.12 35.35
CA GLU A 153 9.69 -17.54 36.27
C GLU A 153 9.79 -16.58 37.47
N LEU A 154 9.35 -15.32 37.32
CA LEU A 154 9.35 -14.32 38.39
C LEU A 154 8.03 -14.23 39.18
N VAL A 155 7.02 -15.06 38.88
CA VAL A 155 5.77 -15.08 39.65
C VAL A 155 6.01 -15.32 41.14
N PRO A 156 6.91 -16.24 41.57
CA PRO A 156 7.23 -16.40 42.97
C PRO A 156 7.87 -15.17 43.65
N SER A 157 8.41 -14.26 42.87
CA SER A 157 9.03 -13.01 43.35
C SER A 157 8.02 -11.86 43.47
N LEU A 158 6.80 -12.00 42.92
CA LEU A 158 5.78 -10.98 43.07
C LEU A 158 5.36 -10.92 44.55
N ALA A 159 5.37 -9.69 45.12
CA ALA A 159 4.92 -9.51 46.48
C ALA A 159 3.44 -9.92 46.61
N PRO A 160 3.06 -10.82 47.51
CA PRO A 160 1.68 -11.28 47.62
C PRO A 160 0.77 -10.25 48.29
N ILE A 161 0.74 -9.04 47.71
CA ILE A 161 0.06 -7.85 48.23
C ILE A 161 -0.81 -7.25 47.12
N VAL A 162 -2.04 -6.89 47.47
CA VAL A 162 -2.96 -6.18 46.56
C VAL A 162 -2.49 -4.79 46.23
N SER A 163 -3.05 -4.22 45.16
CA SER A 163 -2.81 -2.81 44.82
C SER A 163 -3.50 -1.85 45.82
N PRO A 164 -3.02 -0.61 45.97
CA PRO A 164 -3.63 0.40 46.84
C PRO A 164 -5.13 0.61 46.62
N ALA A 165 -5.60 0.58 45.37
CA ALA A 165 -7.01 0.74 45.06
C ALA A 165 -7.84 -0.43 45.59
N VAL A 166 -7.34 -1.66 45.42
CA VAL A 166 -7.99 -2.87 45.95
C VAL A 166 -7.98 -2.87 47.48
N ALA A 167 -6.86 -2.43 48.09
CA ALA A 167 -6.76 -2.30 49.55
C ALA A 167 -7.82 -1.37 50.08
N LEU A 168 -7.98 -0.17 49.52
CA LEU A 168 -9.00 0.80 49.94
C LEU A 168 -10.42 0.27 49.66
N GLY A 169 -10.64 -0.41 48.55
CA GLY A 169 -11.94 -1.04 48.26
C GLY A 169 -12.31 -2.06 49.33
N ARG A 170 -11.35 -2.91 49.79
CA ARG A 170 -11.55 -3.84 50.91
C ARG A 170 -11.82 -3.13 52.23
N VAL A 171 -11.14 -2.00 52.51
CA VAL A 171 -11.44 -1.14 53.69
C VAL A 171 -12.89 -0.68 53.66
N ILE A 172 -13.35 -0.12 52.56
CA ILE A 172 -14.70 0.42 52.39
C ILE A 172 -15.74 -0.69 52.64
N LYS A 173 -15.62 -1.80 51.94
CA LYS A 173 -16.59 -2.91 52.00
C LYS A 173 -16.58 -3.64 53.30
N ARG A 174 -15.46 -3.69 54.02
CA ARG A 174 -15.37 -4.45 55.30
C ARG A 174 -15.66 -3.57 56.52
N ARG A 175 -15.32 -2.27 56.47
CA ARG A 175 -15.36 -1.41 57.65
C ARG A 175 -16.36 -0.27 57.56
N HIS A 176 -16.68 0.23 56.32
CA HIS A 176 -17.59 1.34 56.16
C HIS A 176 -18.98 0.86 55.73
N ASN A 177 -19.11 0.20 54.58
CA ASN A 177 -20.39 -0.28 54.07
C ASN A 177 -20.20 -1.50 53.14
N PRO A 178 -20.59 -2.71 53.59
CA PRO A 178 -20.48 -3.92 52.78
C PRO A 178 -21.26 -3.88 51.46
N MET A 179 -22.33 -3.05 51.39
CA MET A 179 -23.18 -2.92 50.22
C MET A 179 -22.75 -1.78 49.30
N ALA A 180 -21.71 -1.02 49.70
CA ALA A 180 -21.23 0.09 48.87
C ALA A 180 -20.67 -0.37 47.53
N ARG A 181 -20.99 0.37 46.47
CA ARG A 181 -20.27 0.26 45.18
C ARG A 181 -19.03 1.14 45.25
N VAL A 182 -17.91 0.60 44.85
CA VAL A 182 -16.61 1.28 44.89
C VAL A 182 -16.10 1.53 43.46
N VAL A 183 -15.96 2.82 43.13
CA VAL A 183 -15.50 3.23 41.81
C VAL A 183 -14.09 3.83 41.91
N PHE A 184 -13.12 3.20 41.28
CA PHE A 184 -11.78 3.76 41.14
C PHE A 184 -11.76 4.87 40.09
N ILE A 185 -11.13 6.02 40.41
CA ILE A 185 -10.97 7.13 39.49
C ILE A 185 -9.47 7.49 39.38
N GLY A 186 -8.89 7.33 38.19
CA GLY A 186 -7.45 7.58 38.00
C GLY A 186 -6.97 7.43 36.56
N PRO A 187 -5.67 7.66 36.24
CA PRO A 187 -5.16 7.70 34.87
C PRO A 187 -4.90 6.32 34.25
N CYS A 188 -5.09 5.24 35.02
CA CYS A 188 -4.58 3.90 34.70
C CYS A 188 -5.62 3.04 33.99
N VAL A 189 -5.31 2.62 32.75
CA VAL A 189 -6.14 1.69 31.96
C VAL A 189 -6.10 0.28 32.53
N ALA A 190 -4.95 -0.15 33.07
CA ALA A 190 -4.78 -1.51 33.62
C ALA A 190 -5.68 -1.76 34.86
N LYS A 191 -6.14 -0.71 35.54
CA LYS A 191 -7.11 -0.83 36.64
C LYS A 191 -8.47 -1.38 36.17
N LYS A 192 -8.87 -1.11 34.92
CA LYS A 192 -10.08 -1.71 34.33
C LYS A 192 -9.95 -3.25 34.14
N ALA A 193 -8.74 -3.71 33.88
CA ALA A 193 -8.45 -5.15 33.82
C ALA A 193 -8.37 -5.77 35.23
N GLU A 194 -7.76 -5.05 36.18
CA GLU A 194 -7.64 -5.52 37.58
C GLU A 194 -9.01 -5.78 38.23
N ILE A 195 -9.99 -4.95 37.96
CA ILE A 195 -11.35 -5.13 38.51
C ILE A 195 -11.98 -6.43 38.04
N LYS A 196 -11.64 -6.89 36.82
CA LYS A 196 -12.14 -8.14 36.24
C LYS A 196 -11.33 -9.39 36.70
N ASP A 197 -10.25 -9.18 37.45
CA ASP A 197 -9.41 -10.28 37.92
C ASP A 197 -10.10 -11.03 39.09
N PRO A 198 -10.32 -12.34 38.97
CA PRO A 198 -10.97 -13.14 40.01
C PRO A 198 -10.31 -13.04 41.39
N ASP A 199 -8.98 -12.87 41.47
CA ASP A 199 -8.21 -12.85 42.73
C ASP A 199 -8.49 -11.57 43.56
N VAL A 200 -9.05 -10.55 42.95
CA VAL A 200 -9.41 -9.28 43.62
C VAL A 200 -10.88 -8.90 43.40
N ALA A 201 -11.67 -9.85 42.90
CA ALA A 201 -13.09 -9.63 42.60
C ALA A 201 -13.85 -9.13 43.84
N GLY A 202 -14.81 -8.24 43.63
CA GLY A 202 -15.65 -7.70 44.69
C GLY A 202 -15.02 -6.56 45.49
N ALA A 203 -13.74 -6.25 45.36
CA ALA A 203 -13.15 -5.07 46.03
C ALA A 203 -13.52 -3.77 45.35
N LEU A 204 -13.56 -3.76 44.04
CA LEU A 204 -13.91 -2.62 43.17
C LEU A 204 -15.03 -3.04 42.21
N ASP A 205 -15.99 -2.13 41.97
CA ASP A 205 -17.14 -2.43 41.10
C ASP A 205 -16.99 -1.78 39.70
N ALA A 206 -16.30 -0.64 39.60
CA ALA A 206 -16.01 0.03 38.33
C ALA A 206 -14.72 0.87 38.38
N ALA A 207 -14.21 1.26 37.21
CA ALA A 207 -13.11 2.20 37.08
C ALA A 207 -13.42 3.26 36.02
N LEU A 208 -13.21 4.51 36.39
CA LEU A 208 -13.19 5.66 35.49
C LEU A 208 -11.75 6.17 35.31
N THR A 209 -11.45 6.60 34.11
CA THR A 209 -10.24 7.39 33.86
C THR A 209 -10.51 8.87 34.18
N PHE A 210 -9.46 9.67 34.31
CA PHE A 210 -9.64 11.12 34.46
C PHE A 210 -10.34 11.75 33.25
N VAL A 211 -10.08 11.26 32.07
CA VAL A 211 -10.79 11.65 30.84
C VAL A 211 -12.29 11.39 30.97
N GLU A 212 -12.67 10.19 31.41
CA GLU A 212 -14.09 9.84 31.61
C GLU A 212 -14.75 10.67 32.73
N LEU A 213 -14.02 10.96 33.81
CA LEU A 213 -14.53 11.83 34.86
C LEU A 213 -14.78 13.26 34.34
N LYS A 214 -13.84 13.83 33.59
CA LYS A 214 -14.02 15.16 32.97
C LYS A 214 -15.18 15.16 31.97
N GLN A 215 -15.36 14.08 31.20
CA GLN A 215 -16.54 13.92 30.35
C GLN A 215 -17.85 13.92 31.15
N LEU A 216 -17.87 13.23 32.28
CA LEU A 216 -19.06 13.19 33.16
C LEU A 216 -19.38 14.56 33.76
N PHE A 217 -18.35 15.32 34.16
CA PHE A 217 -18.52 16.72 34.60
C PHE A 217 -19.14 17.57 33.49
N ALA A 218 -18.60 17.50 32.28
CA ALA A 218 -19.09 18.25 31.12
C ALA A 218 -20.54 17.88 30.77
N GLN A 219 -20.90 16.61 30.78
CA GLN A 219 -22.26 16.12 30.51
C GLN A 219 -23.28 16.62 31.56
N ARG A 220 -22.85 16.85 32.79
CA ARG A 220 -23.69 17.32 33.90
C ARG A 220 -23.61 18.83 34.11
N GLY A 221 -22.83 19.56 33.31
CA GLY A 221 -22.63 21.01 33.47
C GLY A 221 -21.93 21.39 34.78
N ILE A 222 -21.08 20.50 35.31
CA ILE A 222 -20.33 20.76 36.54
C ILE A 222 -18.97 21.35 36.18
N HIS A 223 -18.65 22.51 36.74
CA HIS A 223 -17.38 23.22 36.59
C HIS A 223 -16.59 23.20 37.88
N PRO A 224 -15.68 22.25 38.09
CA PRO A 224 -14.98 22.07 39.37
C PRO A 224 -14.29 23.34 39.87
N ALA A 225 -13.71 24.16 39.00
CA ALA A 225 -13.02 25.41 39.37
C ALA A 225 -13.91 26.47 40.01
N GLU A 226 -15.23 26.38 39.84
CA GLU A 226 -16.20 27.32 40.37
C GLU A 226 -16.80 26.87 41.73
N LEU A 227 -16.45 25.66 42.18
CA LEU A 227 -17.05 25.07 43.37
C LEU A 227 -16.22 25.36 44.62
N PRO A 228 -16.88 25.37 45.79
CA PRO A 228 -16.16 25.44 47.06
C PRO A 228 -15.32 24.19 47.29
N GLU A 229 -14.27 24.35 48.06
CA GLU A 229 -13.42 23.19 48.44
C GLU A 229 -14.11 22.34 49.51
N SER A 230 -13.99 21.03 49.38
CA SER A 230 -14.37 20.06 50.41
C SER A 230 -13.19 19.11 50.67
N ASP A 231 -13.11 18.64 51.89
CA ASP A 231 -12.09 17.62 52.22
C ASP A 231 -12.56 16.23 51.82
N PHE A 232 -11.61 15.27 51.70
CA PHE A 232 -11.91 13.88 51.48
C PHE A 232 -12.61 13.25 52.68
N ASP A 233 -13.41 12.22 52.42
CA ASP A 233 -14.02 11.41 53.46
C ASP A 233 -13.03 10.35 53.97
N GLY A 234 -13.13 9.98 55.23
CA GLY A 234 -12.34 8.93 55.82
C GLY A 234 -10.94 9.33 56.29
N PRO A 235 -10.10 8.35 56.62
CA PRO A 235 -8.77 8.61 57.15
C PRO A 235 -7.87 9.32 56.16
N HIS A 236 -7.09 10.27 56.61
CA HIS A 236 -6.11 10.94 55.79
C HIS A 236 -4.83 10.08 55.66
N PRO A 237 -4.28 9.91 54.44
CA PRO A 237 -3.00 9.26 54.28
C PRO A 237 -1.85 10.18 54.67
N GLY A 238 -0.76 9.60 55.11
CA GLY A 238 0.48 10.34 55.35
C GLY A 238 1.26 10.59 54.03
N ILE A 239 2.52 10.23 54.06
CA ILE A 239 3.47 10.40 52.93
C ILE A 239 3.10 9.50 51.72
N ALA A 240 2.21 8.55 51.85
CA ALA A 240 1.81 7.64 50.76
C ALA A 240 1.12 8.31 49.58
N ARG A 241 0.80 9.60 49.65
CA ARG A 241 0.45 10.43 48.50
C ARG A 241 1.56 10.50 47.44
N LEU A 242 2.83 10.12 47.80
CA LEU A 242 3.96 10.01 46.88
C LEU A 242 3.93 8.75 46.00
N PHE A 243 3.04 7.78 46.26
CA PHE A 243 2.97 6.52 45.51
C PHE A 243 2.92 6.65 43.99
N PRO A 244 2.33 7.72 43.37
CA PRO A 244 2.32 7.84 41.94
C PRO A 244 3.69 8.22 41.34
N LEU A 245 4.66 8.60 42.17
CA LEU A 245 6.01 8.94 41.75
C LEU A 245 6.94 7.74 41.90
N SER A 246 7.99 7.67 41.10
CA SER A 246 9.03 6.66 41.19
C SER A 246 9.70 6.67 42.58
N GLY A 247 9.83 5.50 43.20
CA GLY A 247 10.33 5.38 44.58
C GLY A 247 9.35 5.81 45.68
N GLY A 248 8.12 6.20 45.30
CA GLY A 248 7.12 6.65 46.26
C GLY A 248 6.68 5.53 47.22
N LEU A 249 6.62 4.29 46.77
CA LEU A 249 6.34 3.13 47.58
C LEU A 249 7.44 2.95 48.65
N LEU A 250 8.70 2.94 48.25
CA LEU A 250 9.84 2.79 49.15
C LEU A 250 9.86 3.85 50.25
N ARG A 251 9.67 5.11 49.85
CA ARG A 251 9.57 6.22 50.83
C ARG A 251 8.41 6.05 51.81
N SER A 252 7.27 5.63 51.31
CA SER A 252 6.07 5.39 52.15
C SER A 252 6.23 4.20 53.07
N ALA A 253 7.03 3.20 52.70
CA ALA A 253 7.36 2.03 53.49
C ALA A 253 8.54 2.24 54.47
N GLY A 254 9.17 3.42 54.45
CA GLY A 254 10.37 3.71 55.24
C GLY A 254 11.61 2.90 54.81
N LEU A 255 11.59 2.37 53.58
CA LEU A 255 12.69 1.65 52.99
C LEU A 255 13.67 2.59 52.33
N VAL A 256 14.96 2.52 52.73
CA VAL A 256 16.02 3.39 52.19
C VAL A 256 16.62 2.74 50.96
N ASN A 257 16.70 3.49 49.87
CA ASN A 257 17.51 3.11 48.71
C ASN A 257 18.97 3.45 48.97
N ASP A 258 19.76 2.46 49.42
CA ASP A 258 21.18 2.62 49.58
C ASP A 258 21.90 2.27 48.25
N LEU A 259 22.27 3.29 47.53
CA LEU A 259 22.97 3.16 46.24
C LEU A 259 24.29 2.38 46.34
N THR A 260 24.84 2.19 47.54
CA THR A 260 26.09 1.46 47.74
C THR A 260 25.90 -0.05 47.83
N ARG A 261 24.67 -0.50 48.10
CA ARG A 261 24.35 -1.93 48.32
C ARG A 261 23.74 -2.63 47.12
N ASN A 262 23.25 -1.91 46.13
CA ASN A 262 22.54 -2.47 44.96
C ASN A 262 21.36 -3.41 45.33
N ASP A 263 20.90 -3.41 46.57
CA ASP A 263 19.88 -4.29 47.07
C ASP A 263 18.47 -3.87 46.56
N VAL A 264 18.32 -2.59 46.23
CA VAL A 264 17.03 -1.99 45.84
C VAL A 264 17.16 -1.33 44.50
N ILE A 265 16.33 -1.77 43.57
CA ILE A 265 16.20 -1.14 42.25
C ILE A 265 14.88 -0.42 42.16
N VAL A 266 14.93 0.83 41.71
CA VAL A 266 13.75 1.64 41.38
C VAL A 266 13.76 1.88 39.89
N THR A 267 12.71 1.49 39.19
CA THR A 267 12.62 1.68 37.74
C THR A 267 11.22 2.05 37.28
N GLU A 268 11.16 2.87 36.24
CA GLU A 268 9.94 3.31 35.61
C GLU A 268 10.09 3.32 34.09
N GLY A 269 8.94 3.33 33.37
CA GLY A 269 8.91 3.29 31.92
C GLY A 269 8.94 1.87 31.33
N LYS A 270 8.16 1.65 30.30
CA LYS A 270 7.91 0.31 29.73
C LYS A 270 9.18 -0.44 29.31
N ASP A 271 10.13 0.25 28.70
CA ASP A 271 11.33 -0.38 28.14
C ASP A 271 12.29 -0.80 29.25
N ASN A 272 12.51 0.06 30.26
CA ASN A 272 13.32 -0.24 31.41
C ASN A 272 12.70 -1.38 32.25
N CYS A 273 11.38 -1.34 32.44
CA CYS A 273 10.67 -2.41 33.15
C CYS A 273 10.81 -3.76 32.47
N VAL A 274 10.67 -3.80 31.15
CA VAL A 274 10.84 -5.04 30.37
C VAL A 274 12.28 -5.53 30.43
N ALA A 275 13.26 -4.63 30.35
CA ALA A 275 14.68 -4.98 30.43
C ALA A 275 15.04 -5.59 31.79
N VAL A 276 14.72 -4.90 32.89
CA VAL A 276 15.08 -5.35 34.24
C VAL A 276 14.42 -6.69 34.59
N LEU A 277 13.15 -6.88 34.22
CA LEU A 277 12.43 -8.15 34.46
C LEU A 277 13.06 -9.31 33.67
N ARG A 278 13.49 -9.09 32.42
CA ARG A 278 14.18 -10.13 31.65
C ARG A 278 15.58 -10.46 32.18
N GLU A 279 16.32 -9.46 32.62
CA GLU A 279 17.62 -9.69 33.25
C GLU A 279 17.52 -10.46 34.54
N MET A 280 16.53 -10.16 35.39
CA MET A 280 16.24 -10.93 36.60
C MET A 280 15.83 -12.37 36.26
N ALA A 281 14.95 -12.59 35.29
CA ALA A 281 14.51 -13.92 34.88
C ALA A 281 15.64 -14.81 34.34
N THR A 282 16.68 -14.16 33.74
CA THR A 282 17.87 -14.88 33.24
C THR A 282 19.00 -15.00 34.28
N GLY A 283 18.79 -14.50 35.50
CA GLY A 283 19.81 -14.51 36.56
C GLY A 283 21.00 -13.57 36.31
N ARG A 284 20.86 -12.64 35.41
CA ARG A 284 21.92 -11.62 35.12
C ARG A 284 21.90 -10.44 36.08
N LEU A 285 20.77 -10.25 36.74
CA LEU A 285 20.54 -9.18 37.69
C LEU A 285 19.95 -9.75 38.96
N GLU A 286 20.62 -9.52 40.09
CA GLU A 286 20.15 -9.86 41.40
C GLU A 286 19.72 -8.60 42.16
N ALA A 287 18.44 -8.46 42.48
CA ALA A 287 17.93 -7.40 43.31
C ALA A 287 17.09 -7.99 44.43
N ARG A 288 17.30 -7.51 45.66
CA ARG A 288 16.45 -7.93 46.80
C ARG A 288 15.08 -7.33 46.75
N PHE A 289 14.96 -6.10 46.26
CA PHE A 289 13.69 -5.38 46.17
C PHE A 289 13.65 -4.57 44.86
N LEU A 290 12.60 -4.79 44.06
CA LEU A 290 12.38 -4.08 42.83
C LEU A 290 11.09 -3.26 42.94
N ASP A 291 11.23 -1.91 43.07
CA ASP A 291 10.11 -0.97 42.97
C ASP A 291 9.92 -0.55 41.51
N ILE A 292 8.78 -0.95 40.92
CA ILE A 292 8.61 -0.92 39.48
C ILE A 292 7.25 -0.36 39.07
N LEU A 293 7.27 0.65 38.18
CA LEU A 293 6.06 1.23 37.60
C LEU A 293 6.14 1.20 36.07
N PHE A 294 5.14 0.64 35.42
CA PHE A 294 5.16 0.43 33.95
C PHE A 294 5.12 1.73 33.15
N CYS A 295 4.44 2.78 33.64
CA CYS A 295 4.50 4.14 33.14
C CYS A 295 5.66 4.91 33.79
N GLU A 296 5.96 6.12 33.35
CA GLU A 296 6.95 7.01 34.00
C GLU A 296 6.31 7.67 35.24
N GLY A 297 6.02 6.83 36.27
CA GLY A 297 5.13 7.12 37.36
C GLY A 297 3.66 7.01 36.95
N CYS A 298 2.75 6.84 37.94
CA CYS A 298 1.30 6.86 37.67
C CYS A 298 0.81 8.21 37.16
N ILE A 299 1.62 9.26 37.31
CA ILE A 299 1.39 10.62 36.76
C ILE A 299 1.54 10.70 35.24
N ASP A 300 2.05 9.65 34.59
CA ASP A 300 2.23 9.52 33.14
C ASP A 300 1.28 8.45 32.54
N GLY A 301 0.25 8.06 33.28
CA GLY A 301 -0.74 7.10 32.81
C GLY A 301 -1.40 7.51 31.50
N PRO A 302 -1.81 6.55 30.65
CA PRO A 302 -2.31 6.83 29.29
C PRO A 302 -3.51 7.78 29.21
N HIS A 303 -4.29 7.91 30.29
CA HIS A 303 -5.46 8.78 30.41
C HIS A 303 -5.30 9.84 31.53
N MET A 304 -4.09 10.38 31.63
CA MET A 304 -3.78 11.46 32.57
C MET A 304 -4.48 12.76 32.20
N ASP A 305 -4.61 13.07 30.91
CA ASP A 305 -5.29 14.24 30.36
C ASP A 305 -4.84 15.56 31.02
N SER A 306 -3.55 15.82 30.92
CA SER A 306 -2.90 17.02 31.50
C SER A 306 -1.92 17.62 30.51
N ASP A 307 -1.99 18.92 30.30
CA ASP A 307 -1.08 19.67 29.42
C ASP A 307 0.30 19.90 30.05
N LEU A 308 0.44 19.57 31.34
CA LEU A 308 1.71 19.70 32.05
C LEU A 308 2.73 18.69 31.55
N SER A 309 3.99 19.10 31.47
CA SER A 309 5.12 18.18 31.25
C SER A 309 5.23 17.17 32.40
N LEU A 310 5.91 16.06 32.16
CA LEU A 310 6.15 15.05 33.21
C LEU A 310 6.78 15.65 34.48
N PHE A 311 7.74 16.57 34.33
CA PHE A 311 8.43 17.21 35.44
C PHE A 311 7.50 18.15 36.21
N GLN A 312 6.67 18.93 35.53
CA GLN A 312 5.66 19.77 36.17
C GLN A 312 4.62 18.93 36.94
N ARG A 313 4.20 17.79 36.39
CA ARG A 313 3.29 16.86 37.10
C ARG A 313 3.95 16.31 38.36
N LYS A 314 5.27 15.96 38.32
CA LYS A 314 6.03 15.55 39.50
C LYS A 314 6.05 16.65 40.55
N GLU A 315 6.31 17.89 40.14
CA GLU A 315 6.35 19.07 41.00
C GLU A 315 4.97 19.35 41.68
N VAL A 316 3.91 19.33 40.87
CA VAL A 316 2.53 19.55 41.41
C VAL A 316 2.17 18.52 42.46
N VAL A 317 2.44 17.24 42.22
CA VAL A 317 2.20 16.16 43.20
C VAL A 317 3.07 16.34 44.44
N ALA A 318 4.36 16.61 44.28
CA ALA A 318 5.26 16.82 45.40
C ALA A 318 4.85 18.03 46.27
N THR A 319 4.46 19.14 45.65
CA THR A 319 3.96 20.33 46.33
C THR A 319 2.67 20.03 47.09
N TYR A 320 1.73 19.30 46.46
CA TYR A 320 0.48 18.88 47.13
C TYR A 320 0.78 18.01 48.36
N VAL A 321 1.72 17.04 48.25
CA VAL A 321 2.13 16.20 49.38
C VAL A 321 2.74 17.03 50.51
N ALA A 322 3.66 17.94 50.18
CA ALA A 322 4.29 18.84 51.18
C ALA A 322 3.29 19.70 51.96
N ALA A 323 2.30 20.24 51.24
CA ALA A 323 1.25 21.06 51.87
C ALA A 323 0.34 20.25 52.82
N HIS A 324 0.29 18.93 52.68
CA HIS A 324 -0.59 18.07 53.50
C HIS A 324 0.18 17.13 54.45
N ALA A 325 1.51 17.17 54.48
CA ALA A 325 2.37 16.24 55.25
C ALA A 325 2.22 16.46 56.79
N GLY A 326 1.83 17.62 57.24
CA GLY A 326 1.73 17.95 58.65
C GLY A 326 0.34 17.84 59.27
N ARG A 327 -0.66 17.33 58.53
CA ARG A 327 -2.06 17.29 59.04
C ARG A 327 -2.30 16.25 60.14
N GLN A 328 -1.46 15.23 60.25
CA GLN A 328 -1.53 14.21 61.31
C GLN A 328 -0.12 13.92 61.85
N SER A 329 -0.03 13.62 63.15
CA SER A 329 1.23 13.16 63.72
C SER A 329 1.49 11.69 63.30
N PRO A 330 2.75 11.21 63.30
CA PRO A 330 3.09 9.82 63.03
C PRO A 330 2.35 8.84 63.96
N GLU A 331 2.13 9.25 65.23
CA GLU A 331 1.45 8.42 66.24
C GLU A 331 -0.06 8.31 65.94
N GLU A 332 -0.72 9.43 65.54
CA GLU A 332 -2.12 9.44 65.14
C GLU A 332 -2.34 8.58 63.90
N LEU A 333 -1.45 8.69 62.88
CA LEU A 333 -1.51 7.87 61.69
C LEU A 333 -1.36 6.37 62.04
N GLU A 334 -0.40 6.04 62.89
CA GLU A 334 -0.16 4.65 63.31
C GLU A 334 -1.36 4.06 64.04
N ALA A 335 -1.98 4.83 64.94
CA ALA A 335 -3.20 4.42 65.63
C ALA A 335 -4.37 4.15 64.65
N VAL A 336 -4.51 5.00 63.62
CA VAL A 336 -5.50 4.79 62.56
C VAL A 336 -5.21 3.52 61.79
N LEU A 337 -3.94 3.26 61.41
CA LEU A 337 -3.55 2.10 60.63
C LEU A 337 -3.74 0.80 61.36
N GLN A 338 -3.53 0.79 62.70
CA GLN A 338 -3.73 -0.41 63.53
C GLN A 338 -5.16 -0.91 63.51
N VAL A 339 -6.16 -0.04 63.32
CA VAL A 339 -7.57 -0.44 63.17
C VAL A 339 -7.80 -1.36 62.00
N TYR A 340 -6.89 -1.39 61.01
CA TYR A 340 -6.97 -2.15 59.75
C TYR A 340 -5.97 -3.34 59.69
N ASP A 341 -5.28 -3.69 60.79
CA ASP A 341 -4.28 -4.74 60.82
C ASP A 341 -4.85 -6.11 60.51
N ASP A 342 -6.12 -6.36 60.82
CA ASP A 342 -6.85 -7.60 60.55
C ASP A 342 -7.36 -7.69 59.08
N LEU A 343 -7.14 -6.62 58.28
CA LEU A 343 -7.60 -6.63 56.91
C LEU A 343 -6.70 -7.54 56.05
N ASP A 344 -7.33 -8.47 55.33
CA ASP A 344 -6.61 -9.25 54.32
C ASP A 344 -6.22 -8.40 53.14
N LEU A 345 -4.93 -8.11 53.01
CA LEU A 345 -4.29 -7.43 51.87
C LEU A 345 -3.54 -8.43 50.96
N GLY A 346 -3.78 -9.71 51.13
CA GLY A 346 -3.15 -10.76 50.34
C GLY A 346 -3.72 -10.86 48.92
N ARG A 347 -2.88 -11.31 48.01
CA ARG A 347 -3.20 -11.67 46.62
C ARG A 347 -2.31 -12.80 46.18
N THR A 348 -2.83 -13.69 45.37
CA THR A 348 -2.10 -14.76 44.70
C THR A 348 -1.83 -14.36 43.23
N PHE A 349 -0.79 -14.96 42.68
CA PHE A 349 -0.41 -14.77 41.26
C PHE A 349 -0.15 -16.11 40.63
N THR A 350 -0.46 -16.23 39.33
CA THR A 350 -0.39 -17.51 38.63
C THR A 350 0.39 -17.39 37.33
N ASP A 351 0.99 -18.49 36.90
CA ASP A 351 1.57 -18.58 35.54
C ASP A 351 0.43 -18.59 34.53
N ARG A 352 0.35 -17.50 33.73
CA ARG A 352 -0.63 -17.31 32.65
C ARG A 352 0.07 -17.27 31.31
N ARG A 353 1.20 -17.98 31.18
CA ARG A 353 2.04 -18.01 29.99
C ARG A 353 1.25 -18.41 28.75
N LEU A 354 1.44 -17.63 27.68
CA LEU A 354 0.92 -17.95 26.36
C LEU A 354 2.02 -18.63 25.53
N THR A 355 1.81 -19.90 25.21
CA THR A 355 2.69 -20.62 24.28
C THR A 355 2.34 -20.26 22.85
N LEU A 356 3.31 -19.67 22.15
CA LEU A 356 3.21 -19.46 20.72
C LEU A 356 4.04 -20.52 19.98
N PRO A 357 3.60 -20.92 18.77
CA PRO A 357 4.40 -21.80 17.94
C PRO A 357 5.73 -21.14 17.61
N VAL A 358 6.81 -21.90 17.78
CA VAL A 358 8.18 -21.46 17.46
C VAL A 358 8.51 -22.00 16.07
N PRO A 359 8.75 -21.15 15.06
CA PRO A 359 9.10 -21.60 13.72
C PRO A 359 10.52 -22.16 13.68
N THR A 360 10.72 -23.13 12.80
CA THR A 360 12.04 -23.62 12.43
C THR A 360 12.81 -22.58 11.63
N GLN A 361 14.13 -22.77 11.49
CA GLN A 361 14.96 -21.89 10.67
C GLN A 361 14.49 -21.86 9.20
N GLU A 362 14.09 -23.00 8.66
CA GLU A 362 13.60 -23.14 7.29
C GLU A 362 12.28 -22.36 7.06
N GLU A 363 11.37 -22.39 8.03
CA GLU A 363 10.10 -21.64 7.99
C GLU A 363 10.34 -20.13 8.05
N ILE A 364 11.31 -19.68 8.86
CA ILE A 364 11.72 -18.27 8.91
C ILE A 364 12.26 -17.84 7.54
N GLU A 365 13.16 -18.63 6.95
CA GLU A 365 13.75 -18.34 5.64
C GLU A 365 12.72 -18.37 4.51
N ALA A 366 11.74 -19.27 4.59
CA ALA A 366 10.64 -19.32 3.64
C ALA A 366 9.80 -18.02 3.66
N ILE A 367 9.58 -17.45 4.85
CA ILE A 367 8.86 -16.18 5.00
C ILE A 367 9.73 -15.00 4.53
N LEU A 368 11.03 -15.01 4.84
CA LEU A 368 11.96 -13.98 4.37
C LEU A 368 12.03 -13.94 2.84
N ARG A 369 12.05 -15.09 2.17
CA ARG A 369 12.00 -15.18 0.71
C ARG A 369 10.73 -14.56 0.13
N LYS A 370 9.58 -14.67 0.78
CA LYS A 370 8.32 -14.03 0.34
C LYS A 370 8.39 -12.50 0.33
N ILE A 371 9.33 -11.91 1.05
CA ILE A 371 9.55 -10.45 1.10
C ILE A 371 10.88 -10.05 0.43
N ASN A 372 11.34 -10.83 -0.54
CA ASN A 372 12.55 -10.60 -1.32
C ASN A 372 13.83 -10.52 -0.47
N LYS A 373 13.90 -11.31 0.63
CA LYS A 373 15.08 -11.37 1.51
C LYS A 373 15.68 -12.75 1.42
N THR A 374 16.59 -12.91 0.46
CA THR A 374 17.23 -14.20 0.15
C THR A 374 18.60 -14.35 0.77
N THR A 375 19.27 -13.24 1.05
CA THR A 375 20.60 -13.18 1.66
C THR A 375 20.56 -12.39 2.98
N LYS A 376 21.64 -12.43 3.75
CA LYS A 376 21.75 -11.63 4.98
C LYS A 376 21.84 -10.13 4.70
N GLU A 377 22.40 -9.75 3.58
CA GLU A 377 22.54 -8.36 3.12
C GLU A 377 21.16 -7.75 2.83
N ASP A 378 20.17 -8.58 2.40
CA ASP A 378 18.80 -8.14 2.18
C ASP A 378 18.04 -7.86 3.49
N GLU A 379 18.52 -8.41 4.61
CA GLU A 379 17.94 -8.22 5.93
C GLU A 379 18.31 -6.84 6.51
N LEU A 380 17.71 -5.75 6.01
CA LEU A 380 18.00 -4.37 6.38
C LEU A 380 17.78 -4.05 7.87
N ASN A 381 16.97 -4.83 8.57
CA ASN A 381 16.64 -4.64 9.99
C ASN A 381 16.21 -3.19 10.34
N CYS A 382 15.50 -2.53 9.41
CA CYS A 382 15.15 -1.10 9.50
C CYS A 382 14.09 -0.76 10.56
N GLY A 383 13.41 -1.75 11.12
CA GLY A 383 12.38 -1.57 12.14
C GLY A 383 11.07 -0.90 11.67
N ALA A 384 10.95 -0.49 10.40
CA ALA A 384 9.78 0.23 9.87
C ALA A 384 8.47 -0.55 10.02
N CYS A 385 8.51 -1.88 9.92
CA CYS A 385 7.36 -2.77 10.10
C CYS A 385 6.93 -2.95 11.57
N GLY A 386 7.68 -2.40 12.53
CA GLY A 386 7.42 -2.54 13.96
C GLY A 386 8.18 -3.65 14.67
N TYR A 387 9.01 -4.40 13.96
CA TYR A 387 9.87 -5.45 14.52
C TYR A 387 11.34 -5.05 14.42
N PRO A 388 12.17 -5.35 15.43
CA PRO A 388 13.58 -4.94 15.47
C PRO A 388 14.40 -5.51 14.32
N THR A 389 14.14 -6.78 13.97
CA THR A 389 14.84 -7.48 12.89
C THR A 389 13.87 -8.05 11.86
N CYS A 390 14.37 -8.33 10.65
CA CYS A 390 13.60 -8.99 9.62
C CYS A 390 13.20 -10.42 10.04
N ARG A 391 14.05 -11.10 10.83
CA ARG A 391 13.76 -12.42 11.40
C ARG A 391 12.67 -12.37 12.47
N ASP A 392 12.68 -11.38 13.38
CA ASP A 392 11.58 -11.17 14.34
C ASP A 392 10.24 -10.95 13.63
N LYS A 393 10.25 -10.21 12.50
CA LYS A 393 9.06 -10.07 11.69
C LYS A 393 8.61 -11.40 11.07
N ALA A 394 9.55 -12.20 10.54
CA ALA A 394 9.22 -13.50 9.98
C ALA A 394 8.60 -14.43 11.03
N VAL A 395 9.15 -14.47 12.25
CA VAL A 395 8.56 -15.17 13.39
C VAL A 395 7.14 -14.66 13.67
N ALA A 396 6.92 -13.34 13.68
CA ALA A 396 5.61 -12.76 13.91
C ALA A 396 4.60 -13.09 12.79
N VAL A 397 5.04 -13.17 11.54
CA VAL A 397 4.20 -13.61 10.41
C VAL A 397 3.81 -15.08 10.58
N TYR A 398 4.76 -15.95 10.96
CA TYR A 398 4.47 -17.36 11.26
C TYR A 398 3.42 -17.51 12.37
N GLN A 399 3.52 -16.68 13.39
CA GLN A 399 2.60 -16.67 14.54
C GLN A 399 1.26 -15.98 14.25
N GLY A 400 1.01 -15.50 13.03
CA GLY A 400 -0.23 -14.78 12.67
C GLY A 400 -0.37 -13.41 13.32
N LEU A 401 0.74 -12.82 13.76
CA LEU A 401 0.78 -11.49 14.41
C LEU A 401 1.09 -10.36 13.42
N ALA A 402 1.67 -10.67 12.28
CA ALA A 402 2.07 -9.72 11.26
C ALA A 402 1.73 -10.23 9.85
N GLU A 403 1.58 -9.31 8.92
CA GLU A 403 1.41 -9.58 7.48
C GLU A 403 2.72 -9.34 6.73
N VAL A 404 2.87 -10.01 5.60
CA VAL A 404 4.03 -9.90 4.70
C VAL A 404 4.16 -8.46 4.21
N GLU A 405 3.04 -7.82 3.89
CA GLU A 405 2.88 -6.48 3.34
C GLU A 405 3.29 -5.36 4.31
N MET A 406 3.53 -5.67 5.58
CA MET A 406 4.06 -4.69 6.54
C MET A 406 5.51 -4.28 6.25
N CYS A 407 6.22 -5.00 5.37
CA CYS A 407 7.61 -4.67 5.01
C CYS A 407 7.64 -3.49 4.03
N LEU A 408 8.09 -2.32 4.50
CA LEU A 408 8.11 -1.11 3.68
C LEU A 408 9.02 -1.23 2.44
N PRO A 409 10.29 -1.72 2.55
CA PRO A 409 11.11 -1.94 1.36
C PRO A 409 10.43 -2.87 0.35
N TYR A 410 9.87 -3.99 0.79
CA TYR A 410 9.15 -4.92 -0.07
C TYR A 410 7.95 -4.27 -0.77
N LEU A 411 7.17 -3.44 -0.06
CA LEU A 411 6.06 -2.70 -0.66
C LEU A 411 6.53 -1.71 -1.72
N ILE A 412 7.65 -1.03 -1.49
CA ILE A 412 8.24 -0.11 -2.46
C ILE A 412 8.65 -0.87 -3.72
N ASP A 413 9.38 -1.99 -3.57
CA ASP A 413 9.79 -2.83 -4.70
C ASP A 413 8.59 -3.34 -5.51
N GLN A 414 7.52 -3.77 -4.84
CA GLN A 414 6.27 -4.20 -5.47
C GLN A 414 5.58 -3.07 -6.23
N LEU A 415 5.50 -1.88 -5.63
CA LEU A 415 4.91 -0.71 -6.28
C LEU A 415 5.69 -0.29 -7.52
N GLU A 416 7.02 -0.27 -7.45
CA GLU A 416 7.88 0.04 -8.61
C GLU A 416 7.74 -1.01 -9.72
N ALA A 417 7.65 -2.29 -9.37
CA ALA A 417 7.43 -3.35 -10.35
C ALA A 417 6.08 -3.20 -11.05
N ASN A 418 5.02 -2.95 -10.29
CA ASN A 418 3.67 -2.74 -10.82
C ASN A 418 3.58 -1.47 -11.69
N LEU A 419 4.27 -0.38 -11.31
CA LEU A 419 4.34 0.83 -12.12
C LEU A 419 5.02 0.58 -13.47
N ARG A 420 6.15 -0.13 -13.49
CA ARG A 420 6.84 -0.49 -14.75
C ARG A 420 5.97 -1.36 -15.66
N GLU A 421 5.22 -2.29 -15.08
CA GLU A 421 4.28 -3.14 -15.83
C GLU A 421 3.11 -2.31 -16.40
N LEU A 422 2.53 -1.41 -15.60
CA LEU A 422 1.47 -0.51 -16.02
C LEU A 422 1.91 0.40 -17.18
N GLU A 423 3.11 0.99 -17.08
CA GLU A 423 3.69 1.82 -18.15
C GLU A 423 3.94 1.04 -19.44
N ARG A 424 4.31 -0.25 -19.31
CA ARG A 424 4.45 -1.15 -20.46
C ARG A 424 3.10 -1.39 -21.12
N PHE A 425 2.07 -1.77 -20.37
CA PHE A 425 0.72 -1.98 -20.91
C PHE A 425 0.14 -0.71 -21.53
N GLN A 426 0.38 0.45 -20.93
CA GLN A 426 -0.07 1.73 -21.49
C GLN A 426 0.54 1.99 -22.87
N ARG A 427 1.85 1.73 -23.04
CA ARG A 427 2.53 1.88 -24.35
C ARG A 427 2.00 0.89 -25.38
N GLU A 428 1.78 -0.37 -24.99
CA GLU A 428 1.22 -1.39 -25.89
C GLU A 428 -0.22 -1.02 -26.31
N LEU A 429 -1.03 -0.53 -25.39
CA LEU A 429 -2.41 -0.07 -25.67
C LEU A 429 -2.43 1.13 -26.63
N GLN A 430 -1.56 2.11 -26.42
CA GLN A 430 -1.46 3.28 -27.27
C GLN A 430 -1.06 2.90 -28.70
N SER A 431 -0.06 2.02 -28.86
CA SER A 431 0.36 1.51 -30.17
C SER A 431 -0.76 0.74 -30.87
N ALA A 432 -1.50 -0.09 -30.16
CA ALA A 432 -2.64 -0.82 -30.72
C ALA A 432 -3.77 0.12 -31.15
N GLN A 433 -4.04 1.18 -30.37
CA GLN A 433 -5.05 2.18 -30.68
C GLN A 433 -4.67 2.99 -31.95
N GLU A 434 -3.42 3.38 -32.10
CA GLU A 434 -2.92 4.07 -33.29
C GLU A 434 -3.07 3.18 -34.54
N GLN A 435 -2.76 1.88 -34.43
CA GLN A 435 -2.95 0.92 -35.52
C GLN A 435 -4.42 0.76 -35.91
N LEU A 436 -5.34 0.72 -34.93
CA LEU A 436 -6.78 0.61 -35.17
C LEU A 436 -7.31 1.86 -35.90
N ILE A 437 -6.92 3.06 -35.43
CA ILE A 437 -7.32 4.32 -36.08
C ILE A 437 -6.84 4.37 -37.55
N GLN A 438 -5.60 3.93 -37.79
CA GLN A 438 -5.05 3.90 -39.14
C GLN A 438 -5.79 2.87 -40.02
N SER A 439 -6.11 1.71 -39.48
CA SER A 439 -6.87 0.67 -40.17
C SER A 439 -8.30 1.14 -40.50
N GLU A 440 -8.99 1.77 -39.56
CA GLU A 440 -10.34 2.30 -39.73
C GLU A 440 -10.36 3.43 -40.79
N LYS A 441 -9.35 4.29 -40.79
CA LYS A 441 -9.19 5.35 -41.78
C LYS A 441 -9.02 4.80 -43.22
N LEU A 442 -8.21 3.75 -43.35
CA LEU A 442 -8.02 3.06 -44.63
C LEU A 442 -9.29 2.34 -45.10
N ALA A 443 -10.00 1.66 -44.21
CA ALA A 443 -11.26 0.98 -44.51
C ALA A 443 -12.36 1.95 -44.95
N SER A 444 -12.50 3.08 -44.26
CA SER A 444 -13.46 4.14 -44.59
C SER A 444 -13.14 4.78 -45.97
N MET A 445 -11.86 5.06 -46.26
CA MET A 445 -11.43 5.55 -47.57
C MET A 445 -11.72 4.52 -48.68
N GLY A 446 -11.56 3.21 -48.41
CA GLY A 446 -11.88 2.16 -49.35
C GLY A 446 -13.37 2.11 -49.73
N GLN A 447 -14.27 2.22 -48.75
CA GLN A 447 -15.72 2.21 -49.02
C GLN A 447 -16.17 3.42 -49.81
N LEU A 448 -15.67 4.64 -49.47
CA LEU A 448 -15.98 5.84 -50.19
C LEU A 448 -15.45 5.78 -51.62
N ALA A 449 -14.23 5.29 -51.84
CA ALA A 449 -13.63 5.18 -53.17
C ALA A 449 -14.40 4.25 -54.09
N ALA A 450 -14.93 3.14 -53.58
CA ALA A 450 -15.74 2.19 -54.34
C ALA A 450 -17.06 2.77 -54.83
N GLY A 451 -17.77 3.53 -54.00
CA GLY A 451 -19.01 4.23 -54.35
C GLY A 451 -18.78 5.30 -55.40
N VAL A 452 -17.80 6.19 -55.18
CA VAL A 452 -17.44 7.30 -56.08
C VAL A 452 -17.00 6.75 -57.45
N ALA A 453 -16.19 5.70 -57.47
CA ALA A 453 -15.70 5.12 -58.72
C ALA A 453 -16.81 4.53 -59.57
N HIS A 454 -17.83 3.90 -58.96
CA HIS A 454 -18.98 3.39 -59.69
C HIS A 454 -19.82 4.51 -60.31
N GLU A 455 -20.03 5.58 -59.56
CA GLU A 455 -20.76 6.76 -60.05
C GLU A 455 -20.00 7.56 -61.14
N LEU A 456 -18.64 7.60 -61.08
CA LEU A 456 -17.81 8.23 -62.12
C LEU A 456 -17.69 7.36 -63.40
N ASN A 457 -17.60 6.05 -63.28
CA ASN A 457 -17.48 5.18 -64.46
C ASN A 457 -18.69 5.22 -65.39
N ASN A 458 -19.89 5.49 -64.86
CA ASN A 458 -21.11 5.56 -65.65
C ASN A 458 -21.09 6.72 -66.65
N PRO A 459 -20.90 8.01 -66.25
CA PRO A 459 -20.81 9.11 -67.22
C PRO A 459 -19.60 9.01 -68.13
N LEU A 460 -18.44 8.55 -67.65
CA LEU A 460 -17.25 8.34 -68.44
C LEU A 460 -17.46 7.30 -69.55
N GLY A 461 -18.22 6.20 -69.24
CA GLY A 461 -18.58 5.20 -70.21
C GLY A 461 -19.50 5.76 -71.34
N SER A 462 -20.43 6.61 -70.97
CA SER A 462 -21.30 7.27 -71.94
C SER A 462 -20.55 8.26 -72.85
N ILE A 463 -19.68 9.11 -72.26
CA ILE A 463 -18.84 10.05 -72.99
C ILE A 463 -17.94 9.30 -74.01
N LEU A 464 -17.30 8.21 -73.54
CA LEU A 464 -16.40 7.41 -74.37
C LEU A 464 -17.14 6.73 -75.53
N LEU A 465 -18.37 6.22 -75.28
CA LEU A 465 -19.20 5.61 -76.30
C LEU A 465 -19.57 6.62 -77.39
N TYR A 466 -20.13 7.74 -77.01
CA TYR A 466 -20.52 8.76 -77.99
C TYR A 466 -19.34 9.40 -78.68
N ALA A 467 -18.21 9.63 -78.02
CA ALA A 467 -17.02 10.16 -78.68
C ALA A 467 -16.44 9.18 -79.67
N HIS A 468 -16.49 7.85 -79.40
CA HIS A 468 -16.06 6.83 -80.36
C HIS A 468 -17.02 6.72 -81.59
N LEU A 469 -18.32 6.84 -81.34
CA LEU A 469 -19.30 6.83 -82.43
C LEU A 469 -19.06 8.02 -83.38
N LEU A 470 -18.94 9.19 -82.84
CA LEU A 470 -18.65 10.42 -83.61
C LEU A 470 -17.31 10.31 -84.34
N LEU A 471 -16.27 9.78 -83.69
CA LEU A 471 -14.92 9.62 -84.29
C LEU A 471 -14.94 8.63 -85.47
N LYS A 472 -15.84 7.60 -85.42
CA LYS A 472 -16.01 6.62 -86.50
C LYS A 472 -16.67 7.21 -87.73
N ASP A 473 -17.60 8.14 -87.51
CA ASP A 473 -18.38 8.80 -88.59
C ASP A 473 -17.70 10.04 -89.14
N THR A 474 -16.64 10.53 -88.53
CA THR A 474 -15.93 11.75 -88.89
C THR A 474 -14.68 11.40 -89.71
N SER A 475 -14.50 12.11 -90.88
CA SER A 475 -13.30 11.91 -91.72
C SER A 475 -12.04 12.47 -91.02
N ARG A 476 -10.90 11.83 -91.31
CA ARG A 476 -9.60 12.29 -90.71
C ARG A 476 -9.19 13.73 -91.13
N ASP A 477 -9.74 14.24 -92.20
CA ASP A 477 -9.53 15.61 -92.70
C ASP A 477 -10.49 16.66 -92.11
N ASP A 478 -11.43 16.20 -91.26
CA ASP A 478 -12.37 17.08 -90.59
C ASP A 478 -11.68 17.82 -89.42
N PRO A 479 -11.90 19.14 -89.33
CA PRO A 479 -11.30 19.97 -88.26
C PRO A 479 -11.59 19.42 -86.82
N HIS A 480 -12.74 18.74 -86.60
CA HIS A 480 -13.14 18.22 -85.32
C HIS A 480 -12.57 16.83 -84.98
N TRP A 481 -11.91 16.21 -85.95
CA TRP A 481 -11.34 14.84 -85.68
C TRP A 481 -10.28 14.84 -84.57
N SER A 482 -9.43 15.84 -84.52
CA SER A 482 -8.41 16.01 -83.51
C SER A 482 -9.00 16.24 -82.13
N ASP A 483 -10.08 16.99 -82.00
CA ASP A 483 -10.78 17.27 -80.75
C ASP A 483 -11.49 16.03 -80.22
N LEU A 484 -12.17 15.25 -81.06
CA LEU A 484 -12.78 13.99 -80.73
C LEU A 484 -11.74 12.95 -80.24
N LYS A 485 -10.61 12.89 -80.93
CA LYS A 485 -9.50 12.01 -80.49
C LYS A 485 -8.96 12.43 -79.13
N LEU A 486 -8.87 13.72 -78.83
CA LEU A 486 -8.48 14.26 -77.56
C LEU A 486 -9.48 13.86 -76.47
N ILE A 487 -10.82 14.02 -76.73
CA ILE A 487 -11.86 13.65 -75.82
C ILE A 487 -11.83 12.17 -75.48
N VAL A 488 -11.64 11.29 -76.48
CA VAL A 488 -11.44 9.84 -76.28
C VAL A 488 -10.23 9.58 -75.41
N GLY A 489 -9.12 10.25 -75.68
CA GLY A 489 -7.89 10.07 -74.92
C GLY A 489 -8.04 10.48 -73.46
N GLU A 490 -8.62 11.66 -73.19
CA GLU A 490 -8.79 12.13 -71.79
C GLU A 490 -9.85 11.35 -71.03
N THR A 491 -10.95 10.94 -71.71
CA THR A 491 -11.99 10.09 -71.06
C THR A 491 -11.43 8.73 -70.70
N THR A 492 -10.63 8.13 -71.59
CA THR A 492 -9.95 6.84 -71.30
C THR A 492 -8.98 6.98 -70.15
N ARG A 493 -8.28 8.09 -70.07
CA ARG A 493 -7.38 8.43 -68.97
C ARG A 493 -8.15 8.58 -67.65
N CYS A 494 -9.26 9.29 -67.60
CA CYS A 494 -10.11 9.41 -66.42
C CYS A 494 -10.58 8.01 -65.96
N LYS A 495 -10.99 7.16 -66.86
CA LYS A 495 -11.39 5.75 -66.58
C LYS A 495 -10.26 4.96 -65.91
N HIS A 496 -9.02 5.11 -66.39
CA HIS A 496 -7.84 4.47 -65.79
C HIS A 496 -7.56 5.00 -64.35
N ILE A 497 -7.72 6.30 -64.09
CA ILE A 497 -7.59 6.89 -62.74
C ILE A 497 -8.63 6.31 -61.81
N VAL A 498 -9.90 6.27 -62.25
CA VAL A 498 -11.01 5.71 -61.47
C VAL A 498 -10.83 4.20 -61.20
N SER A 499 -10.33 3.43 -62.20
CA SER A 499 -9.99 2.04 -62.03
C SER A 499 -8.90 1.83 -61.00
N GLY A 500 -7.83 2.64 -61.02
CA GLY A 500 -6.78 2.62 -59.99
C GLY A 500 -7.29 2.93 -58.58
N LEU A 501 -8.29 3.82 -58.46
CA LEU A 501 -8.96 4.11 -57.19
C LEU A 501 -9.79 2.92 -56.71
N LEU A 502 -10.48 2.24 -57.62
CA LEU A 502 -11.22 0.97 -57.31
C LEU A 502 -10.30 -0.16 -56.89
N ASP A 503 -9.16 -0.31 -57.53
CA ASP A 503 -8.18 -1.35 -57.20
C ASP A 503 -7.59 -1.08 -55.81
N PHE A 504 -7.37 0.17 -55.41
CA PHE A 504 -7.00 0.58 -54.07
C PHE A 504 -8.10 0.29 -53.03
N ALA A 505 -9.37 0.52 -53.39
CA ALA A 505 -10.54 0.35 -52.51
C ALA A 505 -10.95 -1.12 -52.30
N ARG A 506 -10.72 -1.99 -53.29
CA ARG A 506 -11.04 -3.41 -53.24
C ARG A 506 -10.01 -4.17 -52.41
N GLN A 507 -10.20 -4.18 -51.11
CA GLN A 507 -9.55 -5.18 -50.24
C GLN A 507 -10.09 -6.57 -50.59
N ARG A 508 -9.55 -7.22 -51.62
CA ARG A 508 -9.80 -8.65 -51.88
C ARG A 508 -9.08 -9.45 -50.79
N GLN A 509 -9.75 -10.49 -50.27
CA GLN A 509 -9.07 -11.51 -49.46
C GLN A 509 -7.88 -12.04 -50.25
N LEU A 510 -6.67 -12.03 -49.62
CA LEU A 510 -5.46 -12.55 -50.25
C LEU A 510 -5.61 -14.00 -50.60
N ALA A 511 -5.44 -14.34 -51.87
CA ALA A 511 -5.34 -15.71 -52.34
C ALA A 511 -3.87 -16.19 -52.23
N LEU A 512 -3.43 -16.48 -51.00
CA LEU A 512 -2.04 -16.88 -50.73
C LEU A 512 -1.73 -18.25 -51.39
N GLN A 513 -0.67 -18.29 -52.19
CA GLN A 513 -0.18 -19.49 -52.86
C GLN A 513 1.35 -19.62 -52.73
N PRO A 514 1.91 -20.81 -52.58
CA PRO A 514 3.35 -21.05 -52.61
C PRO A 514 3.94 -20.60 -53.97
N THR A 515 4.56 -19.45 -54.01
CA THR A 515 5.00 -18.79 -55.23
C THR A 515 6.54 -18.71 -55.28
N ASP A 516 7.09 -19.00 -56.44
CA ASP A 516 8.48 -18.74 -56.77
C ASP A 516 8.63 -17.24 -57.14
N LEU A 517 9.32 -16.47 -56.28
CA LEU A 517 9.49 -15.04 -56.48
C LEU A 517 10.29 -14.69 -57.73
N ASN A 518 11.31 -15.48 -58.06
CA ASN A 518 12.15 -15.25 -59.24
C ASN A 518 11.33 -15.43 -60.53
N ALA A 519 10.53 -16.49 -60.58
CA ALA A 519 9.63 -16.75 -61.70
C ALA A 519 8.56 -15.66 -61.87
N LEU A 520 7.97 -15.20 -60.80
CA LEU A 520 6.99 -14.11 -60.80
C LEU A 520 7.59 -12.79 -61.33
N VAL A 521 8.81 -12.46 -60.89
CA VAL A 521 9.52 -11.26 -61.37
C VAL A 521 9.81 -11.36 -62.86
N ASP A 522 10.27 -12.51 -63.35
CA ASP A 522 10.55 -12.71 -64.81
C ASP A 522 9.26 -12.65 -65.65
N GLU A 523 8.14 -13.15 -65.15
CA GLU A 523 6.85 -12.95 -65.84
C GLU A 523 6.50 -11.46 -65.95
N CYS A 524 6.67 -10.68 -64.86
CA CYS A 524 6.45 -9.22 -64.86
C CYS A 524 7.38 -8.51 -65.85
N LEU A 525 8.66 -8.87 -65.91
CA LEU A 525 9.63 -8.30 -66.88
C LEU A 525 9.26 -8.64 -68.33
N THR A 526 8.78 -9.87 -68.58
CA THR A 526 8.33 -10.27 -69.94
C THR A 526 7.13 -9.44 -70.36
N ARG A 527 6.17 -9.17 -69.49
CA ARG A 527 5.04 -8.28 -69.76
C ARG A 527 5.45 -6.85 -70.05
N MET A 528 6.58 -6.39 -69.51
CA MET A 528 7.13 -5.05 -69.71
C MET A 528 8.15 -4.97 -70.89
N ALA A 529 8.44 -6.09 -71.60
CA ALA A 529 9.50 -6.16 -72.62
C ALA A 529 9.44 -5.05 -73.67
N HIS A 530 8.22 -4.66 -74.12
CA HIS A 530 8.02 -3.58 -75.06
C HIS A 530 8.43 -2.19 -74.50
N GLN A 531 8.05 -1.94 -73.22
CA GLN A 531 8.39 -0.69 -72.53
C GLN A 531 9.89 -0.57 -72.26
N LEU A 532 10.51 -1.68 -71.85
CA LEU A 532 11.95 -1.77 -71.59
C LEU A 532 12.75 -1.55 -72.87
N GLY A 533 12.34 -2.17 -73.98
CA GLY A 533 12.98 -1.99 -75.31
C GLY A 533 12.82 -0.57 -75.83
N ALA A 534 11.62 0.01 -75.79
CA ALA A 534 11.35 1.40 -76.18
C ALA A 534 12.13 2.42 -75.34
N GLY A 535 12.30 2.14 -74.02
CA GLY A 535 13.04 2.99 -73.06
C GLY A 535 14.58 2.80 -73.11
N ARG A 536 15.10 1.90 -73.93
CA ARG A 536 16.55 1.53 -73.99
C ARG A 536 17.12 1.15 -72.63
N VAL A 537 16.33 0.44 -71.78
CA VAL A 537 16.71 0.03 -70.42
C VAL A 537 17.29 -1.38 -70.44
N THR A 538 18.53 -1.51 -69.96
CA THR A 538 19.17 -2.84 -69.77
C THR A 538 18.76 -3.45 -68.46
N VAL A 539 18.25 -4.68 -68.47
CA VAL A 539 17.85 -5.39 -67.25
C VAL A 539 18.95 -6.34 -66.77
N VAL A 540 19.39 -6.13 -65.54
CA VAL A 540 20.35 -7.01 -64.84
C VAL A 540 19.61 -7.82 -63.76
N ARG A 541 19.73 -9.13 -63.78
CA ARG A 541 19.15 -10.08 -62.85
C ARG A 541 20.21 -10.59 -61.91
N ALA A 542 20.04 -10.32 -60.62
CA ALA A 542 20.90 -10.80 -59.53
C ALA A 542 20.06 -11.62 -58.56
N TYR A 543 19.55 -12.76 -59.04
CA TYR A 543 18.67 -13.61 -58.26
C TYR A 543 19.46 -14.62 -57.43
N ASP A 544 18.96 -14.85 -56.19
CA ASP A 544 19.37 -15.98 -55.39
C ASP A 544 18.66 -17.24 -55.90
N PRO A 545 19.39 -18.28 -56.41
CA PRO A 545 18.79 -19.48 -56.94
C PRO A 545 18.19 -20.41 -55.88
N GLU A 546 18.61 -20.27 -54.61
CA GLU A 546 18.16 -21.11 -53.52
C GLU A 546 16.98 -20.49 -52.70
N LEU A 547 16.34 -19.45 -53.27
CA LEU A 547 15.27 -18.77 -52.58
C LEU A 547 14.08 -19.70 -52.32
N PRO A 548 13.54 -19.76 -51.07
CA PRO A 548 12.39 -20.59 -50.78
C PRO A 548 11.11 -20.02 -51.44
N ARG A 549 10.16 -20.90 -51.78
CA ARG A 549 8.80 -20.45 -52.16
C ARG A 549 8.14 -19.77 -51.01
N ILE A 550 7.55 -18.61 -51.25
CA ILE A 550 6.85 -17.79 -50.25
C ILE A 550 5.34 -17.83 -50.50
N ALA A 551 4.55 -17.80 -49.43
CA ALA A 551 3.09 -17.74 -49.49
C ALA A 551 2.61 -16.32 -49.75
N VAL A 552 2.32 -16.01 -51.03
CA VAL A 552 1.86 -14.68 -51.47
C VAL A 552 0.71 -14.81 -52.47
N ASP A 553 -0.02 -13.72 -52.71
CA ASP A 553 -0.92 -13.61 -53.85
C ASP A 553 -0.14 -13.16 -55.08
N PRO A 554 0.06 -14.05 -56.10
CA PRO A 554 0.89 -13.73 -57.24
C PRO A 554 0.38 -12.59 -58.09
N ALA A 555 -0.95 -12.44 -58.18
CA ALA A 555 -1.55 -11.37 -58.99
C ALA A 555 -1.32 -10.01 -58.34
N GLN A 556 -1.52 -9.89 -57.00
CA GLN A 556 -1.27 -8.64 -56.29
C GLN A 556 0.21 -8.31 -56.18
N LEU A 557 1.06 -9.29 -55.84
CA LEU A 557 2.51 -9.06 -55.76
C LEU A 557 3.09 -8.70 -57.15
N GLY A 558 2.63 -9.37 -58.19
CA GLY A 558 3.00 -9.03 -59.59
C GLY A 558 2.61 -7.57 -59.93
N GLN A 559 1.47 -7.10 -59.50
CA GLN A 559 1.07 -5.69 -59.67
C GLN A 559 2.03 -4.73 -58.94
N ALA A 560 2.44 -5.10 -57.71
CA ALA A 560 3.41 -4.28 -56.97
C ALA A 560 4.77 -4.24 -57.70
N VAL A 561 5.25 -5.34 -58.22
CA VAL A 561 6.47 -5.42 -59.01
C VAL A 561 6.37 -4.58 -60.29
N LEU A 562 5.25 -4.71 -61.03
CA LEU A 562 5.00 -3.90 -62.25
C LEU A 562 5.01 -2.39 -61.95
N ASN A 563 4.37 -2.00 -60.86
CA ASN A 563 4.32 -0.56 -60.46
C ASN A 563 5.74 -0.03 -60.14
N VAL A 564 6.55 -0.79 -59.40
CA VAL A 564 7.91 -0.34 -59.06
C VAL A 564 8.80 -0.33 -60.28
N CYS A 565 8.77 -1.39 -61.12
CA CYS A 565 9.55 -1.43 -62.38
C CYS A 565 9.12 -0.39 -63.38
N GLY A 566 7.79 -0.09 -63.49
CA GLY A 566 7.28 0.99 -64.33
C GLY A 566 7.80 2.34 -63.90
N ASN A 567 7.80 2.63 -62.60
CA ASN A 567 8.37 3.89 -62.09
C ASN A 567 9.88 4.01 -62.34
N ALA A 568 10.60 2.90 -62.25
CA ALA A 568 12.04 2.85 -62.60
C ALA A 568 12.28 3.18 -64.06
N VAL A 569 11.49 2.63 -64.99
CA VAL A 569 11.59 2.92 -66.46
C VAL A 569 11.28 4.41 -66.72
N ASP A 570 10.21 4.96 -66.10
CA ASP A 570 9.85 6.34 -66.23
C ASP A 570 10.93 7.31 -65.69
N ALA A 571 11.71 6.88 -64.70
CA ALA A 571 12.84 7.63 -64.17
C ALA A 571 14.06 7.67 -65.11
N MET A 572 14.09 6.78 -66.13
CA MET A 572 15.21 6.60 -67.09
C MET A 572 14.85 6.96 -68.56
N PRO A 573 14.37 8.19 -68.88
CA PRO A 573 13.88 8.52 -70.19
C PRO A 573 14.97 8.49 -71.31
N ARG A 574 16.23 8.49 -70.91
CA ARG A 574 17.37 8.43 -71.83
C ARG A 574 18.02 7.03 -71.92
N GLY A 575 17.34 6.06 -71.31
CA GLY A 575 17.93 4.72 -71.11
C GLY A 575 18.68 4.65 -69.78
N GLY A 576 19.06 3.42 -69.40
CA GLY A 576 19.76 3.16 -68.14
C GLY A 576 19.76 1.67 -67.80
N GLN A 577 20.04 1.36 -66.52
CA GLN A 577 20.11 0.00 -66.03
C GLN A 577 19.08 -0.21 -64.94
N LEU A 578 18.27 -1.26 -65.05
CA LEU A 578 17.35 -1.75 -64.05
C LEU A 578 17.93 -3.04 -63.45
N THR A 579 18.36 -3.00 -62.19
CA THR A 579 18.90 -4.17 -61.50
C THR A 579 17.86 -4.72 -60.53
N ILE A 580 17.55 -5.99 -60.68
CA ILE A 580 16.62 -6.69 -59.76
C ILE A 580 17.38 -7.75 -58.98
N THR A 581 17.34 -7.61 -57.68
CA THR A 581 18.05 -8.50 -56.77
C THR A 581 17.03 -9.20 -55.85
N THR A 582 17.13 -10.51 -55.74
CA THR A 582 16.39 -11.31 -54.77
C THR A 582 17.37 -11.95 -53.82
N ARG A 583 17.10 -11.96 -52.52
CA ARG A 583 17.94 -12.62 -51.52
C ARG A 583 17.13 -13.04 -50.31
N LEU A 584 17.62 -14.06 -49.60
CA LEU A 584 17.15 -14.37 -48.27
C LEU A 584 17.75 -13.36 -47.26
N ALA A 585 16.99 -12.86 -46.30
CA ALA A 585 17.53 -12.01 -45.26
C ALA A 585 18.44 -12.77 -44.31
N ASP A 586 19.41 -12.09 -43.68
CA ASP A 586 20.45 -12.71 -42.85
C ASP A 586 19.91 -13.56 -41.69
N ASP A 587 18.67 -13.28 -41.24
CA ASP A 587 17.98 -14.05 -40.19
C ASP A 587 17.20 -15.28 -40.71
N GLY A 588 17.20 -15.53 -42.04
CA GLY A 588 16.46 -16.62 -42.69
C GLY A 588 14.94 -16.53 -42.62
N ARG A 589 14.38 -15.45 -42.05
CA ARG A 589 12.94 -15.30 -41.78
C ARG A 589 12.20 -14.50 -42.84
N ALA A 590 12.90 -13.81 -43.70
CA ALA A 590 12.30 -12.94 -44.70
C ALA A 590 13.04 -13.06 -46.06
N VAL A 591 12.30 -12.83 -47.14
CA VAL A 591 12.82 -12.71 -48.49
C VAL A 591 12.82 -11.25 -48.90
N GLN A 592 13.86 -10.76 -49.50
CA GLN A 592 14.01 -9.41 -49.99
C GLN A 592 14.03 -9.37 -51.51
N LEU A 593 13.21 -8.47 -52.07
CA LEU A 593 13.23 -8.10 -53.51
C LEU A 593 13.66 -6.64 -53.59
N ALA A 594 14.80 -6.37 -54.16
CA ALA A 594 15.29 -5.02 -54.43
C ALA A 594 15.22 -4.70 -55.93
N VAL A 595 14.64 -3.56 -56.26
CA VAL A 595 14.55 -3.04 -57.62
C VAL A 595 15.31 -1.70 -57.66
N ALA A 596 16.44 -1.66 -58.32
CA ALA A 596 17.33 -0.51 -58.39
C ALA A 596 17.37 0.05 -59.84
N ASP A 597 17.20 1.32 -60.00
CA ASP A 597 17.33 2.05 -61.25
C ASP A 597 18.49 3.05 -61.19
N THR A 598 19.06 3.39 -62.38
CA THR A 598 20.06 4.43 -62.56
C THR A 598 19.44 5.74 -63.10
N GLY A 599 18.22 6.00 -62.71
CA GLY A 599 17.44 7.15 -63.15
C GLY A 599 17.78 8.46 -62.43
N ARG A 600 16.88 9.42 -62.57
CA ARG A 600 17.06 10.77 -62.02
C ARG A 600 17.07 10.86 -60.48
N GLY A 601 16.67 9.79 -59.78
CA GLY A 601 16.55 9.78 -58.31
C GLY A 601 15.40 10.63 -57.78
N ILE A 602 15.22 10.56 -56.44
CA ILE A 602 14.13 11.27 -55.68
C ILE A 602 14.78 12.17 -54.65
N PRO A 603 14.42 13.48 -54.60
CA PRO A 603 14.88 14.37 -53.55
C PRO A 603 14.41 13.94 -52.17
N ALA A 604 15.23 14.19 -51.12
CA ALA A 604 14.97 13.74 -49.75
C ALA A 604 13.63 14.28 -49.20
N GLU A 605 13.22 15.48 -49.55
CA GLU A 605 11.96 16.10 -49.14
C GLU A 605 10.69 15.40 -49.64
N HIS A 606 10.85 14.53 -50.66
CA HIS A 606 9.76 13.79 -51.30
C HIS A 606 9.66 12.36 -50.71
N LEU A 607 10.75 11.81 -50.19
CA LEU A 607 10.82 10.40 -49.75
C LEU A 607 9.74 10.01 -48.73
N SER A 608 9.39 10.91 -47.81
CA SER A 608 8.34 10.67 -46.81
C SER A 608 6.92 10.69 -47.40
N LYS A 609 6.72 11.24 -48.61
CA LYS A 609 5.42 11.45 -49.25
C LYS A 609 5.12 10.51 -50.40
N ILE A 610 6.13 9.80 -50.93
CA ILE A 610 5.97 8.97 -52.18
C ILE A 610 4.94 7.84 -52.05
N PHE A 611 4.65 7.39 -50.82
CA PHE A 611 3.63 6.38 -50.55
C PHE A 611 2.25 6.97 -50.23
N SER A 612 2.13 8.29 -50.21
CA SER A 612 0.84 8.98 -50.00
C SER A 612 0.00 8.89 -51.28
N PRO A 613 -1.30 8.54 -51.20
CA PRO A 613 -2.19 8.51 -52.37
C PRO A 613 -2.22 9.85 -53.12
N PHE A 614 -2.27 9.78 -54.43
CA PHE A 614 -2.29 10.94 -55.35
C PHE A 614 -1.01 11.80 -55.39
N TYR A 615 0.02 11.42 -54.67
CA TYR A 615 1.30 12.13 -54.69
C TYR A 615 2.10 11.75 -55.93
N THR A 616 2.44 12.75 -56.78
CA THR A 616 3.25 12.57 -57.98
C THR A 616 4.08 13.80 -58.25
N THR A 617 5.29 13.59 -58.72
CA THR A 617 6.22 14.62 -59.24
C THR A 617 6.26 14.65 -60.78
N LYS A 618 5.47 13.81 -61.46
CA LYS A 618 5.35 13.79 -62.90
C LYS A 618 4.45 14.96 -63.37
N PRO A 619 4.70 15.50 -64.60
CA PRO A 619 3.85 16.53 -65.17
C PRO A 619 2.37 16.14 -65.18
N SER A 620 1.48 17.14 -65.12
CA SER A 620 0.03 16.90 -65.14
C SER A 620 -0.30 16.00 -66.33
N GLY A 621 -0.89 14.84 -66.03
CA GLY A 621 -1.28 13.93 -67.06
C GLY A 621 -0.46 12.64 -67.20
N GLN A 622 0.75 12.57 -66.69
CA GLN A 622 1.64 11.45 -66.88
C GLN A 622 1.80 10.51 -65.67
N GLY A 623 1.09 10.82 -64.54
CA GLY A 623 1.12 9.96 -63.38
C GLY A 623 -0.15 10.10 -62.52
N THR A 624 -0.71 9.00 -62.06
CA THR A 624 -1.90 8.97 -61.20
C THR A 624 -1.58 9.22 -59.71
N GLY A 625 -0.31 9.05 -59.32
CA GLY A 625 0.12 9.11 -57.94
C GLY A 625 -0.41 7.96 -57.05
N LEU A 626 -1.02 6.92 -57.61
CA LEU A 626 -1.61 5.79 -56.89
C LEU A 626 -0.70 4.56 -56.87
N GLY A 627 0.20 4.40 -57.82
CA GLY A 627 0.98 3.17 -58.00
C GLY A 627 1.82 2.75 -56.79
N LEU A 628 2.53 3.68 -56.15
CA LEU A 628 3.35 3.40 -54.94
C LEU A 628 2.49 3.24 -53.70
N ALA A 629 1.35 3.95 -53.57
CA ALA A 629 0.41 3.77 -52.48
C ALA A 629 -0.24 2.37 -52.55
N ILE A 630 -0.60 1.89 -53.75
CA ILE A 630 -1.09 0.50 -53.99
C ILE A 630 0.00 -0.50 -53.65
N THR A 631 1.23 -0.29 -54.10
CA THR A 631 2.36 -1.15 -53.76
C THR A 631 2.57 -1.26 -52.25
N TYR A 632 2.53 -0.16 -51.51
CA TYR A 632 2.63 -0.12 -50.07
C TYR A 632 1.47 -0.94 -49.41
N GLY A 633 0.24 -0.75 -49.89
CA GLY A 633 -0.92 -1.52 -49.40
C GLY A 633 -0.78 -3.02 -49.64
N ILE A 634 -0.37 -3.43 -50.85
CA ILE A 634 -0.14 -4.84 -51.19
C ILE A 634 0.94 -5.46 -50.27
N VAL A 635 2.07 -4.79 -50.11
CA VAL A 635 3.17 -5.30 -49.29
C VAL A 635 2.73 -5.41 -47.82
N LYS A 636 1.96 -4.46 -47.28
CA LYS A 636 1.43 -4.52 -45.94
C LYS A 636 0.43 -5.64 -45.75
N MET A 637 -0.46 -5.89 -46.69
CA MET A 637 -1.37 -7.03 -46.65
C MET A 637 -0.62 -8.39 -46.60
N HIS A 638 0.50 -8.50 -47.28
CA HIS A 638 1.40 -9.65 -47.20
C HIS A 638 2.31 -9.66 -45.96
N ARG A 639 2.01 -8.80 -44.94
CA ARG A 639 2.79 -8.65 -43.69
C ARG A 639 4.25 -8.27 -43.92
N GLY A 640 4.54 -7.68 -45.10
CA GLY A 640 5.87 -7.22 -45.47
C GLY A 640 6.14 -5.77 -45.11
N SER A 641 7.33 -5.33 -45.53
CA SER A 641 7.72 -3.92 -45.48
C SER A 641 8.32 -3.50 -46.80
N ILE A 642 8.17 -2.22 -47.15
CA ILE A 642 8.82 -1.61 -48.32
C ILE A 642 9.63 -0.41 -47.86
N GLY A 643 10.88 -0.36 -48.30
CA GLY A 643 11.80 0.73 -48.05
C GLY A 643 12.25 1.36 -49.39
N VAL A 644 12.76 2.57 -49.32
CA VAL A 644 13.33 3.30 -50.45
C VAL A 644 14.65 3.99 -50.06
N THR A 645 15.64 3.84 -50.90
CA THR A 645 16.90 4.60 -50.87
C THR A 645 17.09 5.28 -52.21
N SER A 646 17.36 6.59 -52.22
CA SER A 646 17.48 7.32 -53.47
C SER A 646 18.46 8.48 -53.33
N GLN A 647 19.19 8.75 -54.41
CA GLN A 647 20.09 9.87 -54.55
C GLN A 647 19.87 10.53 -55.89
N VAL A 648 19.64 11.83 -55.89
CA VAL A 648 19.38 12.65 -57.11
C VAL A 648 20.56 12.51 -58.06
N GLY A 649 20.27 12.16 -59.33
CA GLY A 649 21.27 11.99 -60.40
C GLY A 649 22.03 10.63 -60.39
N VAL A 650 21.80 9.76 -59.39
CA VAL A 650 22.40 8.43 -59.27
C VAL A 650 21.37 7.35 -59.52
N GLY A 651 20.20 7.42 -58.89
CA GLY A 651 19.11 6.46 -59.05
C GLY A 651 18.30 6.21 -57.80
N THR A 652 17.40 5.22 -57.84
CA THR A 652 16.52 4.81 -56.74
C THR A 652 16.53 3.30 -56.58
N THR A 653 16.51 2.85 -55.32
CA THR A 653 16.32 1.44 -54.96
C THR A 653 15.11 1.31 -54.08
N PHE A 654 14.13 0.52 -54.50
CA PHE A 654 13.01 0.07 -53.70
C PHE A 654 13.31 -1.37 -53.19
N THR A 655 13.18 -1.59 -51.88
CA THR A 655 13.38 -2.89 -51.27
C THR A 655 12.06 -3.34 -50.61
N ILE A 656 11.51 -4.43 -51.12
CA ILE A 656 10.33 -5.12 -50.58
C ILE A 656 10.81 -6.32 -49.77
N THR A 657 10.41 -6.38 -48.51
CA THR A 657 10.75 -7.50 -47.62
C THR A 657 9.46 -8.24 -47.27
N LEU A 658 9.42 -9.56 -47.52
CA LEU A 658 8.26 -10.41 -47.29
C LEU A 658 8.66 -11.58 -46.37
N PRO A 659 7.76 -12.03 -45.44
CA PRO A 659 8.06 -13.16 -44.57
C PRO A 659 8.22 -14.45 -45.37
N ALA A 660 9.28 -15.22 -45.06
CA ALA A 660 9.59 -16.49 -45.72
C ALA A 660 8.58 -17.61 -45.33
N ASN A 661 7.99 -17.56 -44.14
CA ASN A 661 7.01 -18.52 -43.64
C ASN A 661 5.79 -17.81 -43.04
N LEU A 662 4.60 -17.97 -43.62
CA LEU A 662 3.34 -17.40 -43.11
C LEU A 662 2.55 -18.33 -42.15
N GLU A 663 2.96 -19.61 -41.98
CA GLU A 663 2.19 -20.62 -41.22
C GLU A 663 2.31 -20.55 -39.69
N ALA A 664 3.20 -19.75 -39.09
CA ALA A 664 3.61 -19.89 -37.69
C ALA A 664 2.75 -19.14 -36.65
N ARG A 665 1.59 -18.56 -36.96
CA ARG A 665 0.76 -17.86 -35.94
C ARG A 665 -0.77 -18.03 -36.05
N SER A 666 -1.26 -19.13 -36.59
CA SER A 666 -2.72 -19.46 -36.54
C SER A 666 -3.13 -20.30 -35.32
N SER A 667 -2.17 -20.87 -34.56
CA SER A 667 -2.47 -21.77 -33.44
C SER A 667 -2.45 -21.15 -32.04
N ALA A 668 -2.28 -19.82 -31.90
CA ALA A 668 -2.22 -19.15 -30.59
C ALA A 668 -3.50 -18.40 -30.19
N ARG A 669 -4.67 -18.76 -30.80
CA ARG A 669 -6.00 -18.25 -30.36
C ARG A 669 -6.98 -19.39 -30.13
N GLY A 670 -6.65 -20.33 -29.28
CA GLY A 670 -7.51 -21.47 -28.99
C GLY A 670 -7.32 -22.07 -27.61
N GLU A 671 -6.92 -21.29 -26.60
CA GLU A 671 -6.99 -21.73 -25.21
C GLU A 671 -7.22 -20.52 -24.29
N VAL A 672 -8.46 -20.10 -24.20
CA VAL A 672 -8.94 -19.37 -23.00
C VAL A 672 -10.42 -19.69 -22.83
N ILE A 673 -10.75 -20.14 -21.66
CA ILE A 673 -12.04 -20.29 -21.00
C ILE A 673 -12.58 -21.73 -21.01
N GLY A 674 -12.25 -22.44 -19.91
CA GLY A 674 -13.02 -23.42 -19.22
C GLY A 674 -12.89 -23.10 -17.72
#